data_8c9424c35ab6db00b68456d70e42488e
#
_entry.id   8c9424c35ab6db00b68456d70e42488e
#
_cell.length_a   1.000
_cell.length_b   1.000
_cell.length_c   1.000
_cell.angle_alpha   90.00
_cell.angle_beta   90.00
_cell.angle_gamma   90.00
#
_symmetry.space_group_name_H-M   'P 1'
#
loop_
_entity.id
_entity.type
_entity.pdbx_description
1 polymer ?
#
loop_
_entity_poly.entity_id
_entity_poly.type
_entity_poly.pdbx_seq_one_letter_code
_entity_poly.pdbx_strand_id
1 'polypeptide(L)'
;MAGRSVFVSVLLRWLRQPHARLFSLILLVLIVPVCLRAALGWSSPLGYLSDLAIGSLLVLLLHRRAWWLALPLLLFWGLLAVATAELVSAVGRLPNPADLHYLIDPQFVENSTGGGFAHPALGVALLLALLLWLLTRFANRAQPAAALPRAVWAAPALLFAAHWGVQNQWPSEEDPWRLYNLPHQLLASQVADLQLQAEEWLDGDVEPAAPQMAGLTDLDLNGHKLLAAPGQARNVLIIALEGIPGAYIRANREAIGSHYQEDLMPNLSRWAERGMNTPDYVLHTHQTIRGLYAMLCGDYDKLNNGTPKGVEMLTQQERNQACLPAQLRQHGFSTHYLQGAGLRFMAKDKIMPHIGFDATHGLEWFSNANHLEFPWGKDDKAFFEGALDYVGQLKQQKQPWMLTLLTVGTHQPYSAPEDYLARYETPKQAAVGYLDDALEQFLSGLERQGVLKDTLVVITSDESHGIDGVRLASSWGFNLTLAPEHEQLPRLNAGVYGHVDLSASILDYFDLPVPTALSGRSLFRDYDSGREIMSYTNGKLRYHNGQGIFSECDMPRRCRYYESAGFIAERATFKGNESSQQARQIAARAMALDLSLLRTPLNQRYQFGSNNVIPLQAQINDDWADNLIGAQYLEMPKGSHTRVRLTVRSVDPQQAAYIQLKAKEFEQDVQLGLPTEMVATADQPLEMDFSFDNPQQRKAFSFHLLGYGLGAVEVTDFSVITELPGQEDPLDALPEDDTAQSS
;
A
#
# COMPACT_ATOMS: atom_id res chain seq x y z
N MET A 1 -26.60 21.22 -48.24
CA MET A 1 -25.38 20.59 -48.80
C MET A 1 -24.25 21.60 -49.07
N ALA A 2 -24.48 22.84 -49.45
CA ALA A 2 -23.44 23.86 -49.74
C ALA A 2 -22.52 24.22 -48.56
N GLY A 3 -22.99 24.26 -47.30
CA GLY A 3 -22.19 24.63 -46.16
C GLY A 3 -21.11 23.58 -45.76
N ARG A 4 -21.37 22.28 -45.98
CA ARG A 4 -20.40 21.20 -45.73
C ARG A 4 -19.20 21.24 -46.69
N SER A 5 -19.43 21.60 -47.94
CA SER A 5 -18.39 21.70 -48.97
C SER A 5 -17.44 22.88 -48.69
N VAL A 6 -17.93 24.00 -48.20
CA VAL A 6 -17.14 25.19 -47.86
C VAL A 6 -16.25 24.88 -46.63
N PHE A 7 -16.80 24.27 -45.57
CA PHE A 7 -16.05 23.94 -44.39
C PHE A 7 -14.88 22.96 -44.67
N VAL A 8 -15.13 21.91 -45.45
CA VAL A 8 -14.11 20.95 -45.87
C VAL A 8 -13.00 21.62 -46.69
N SER A 9 -13.36 22.52 -47.60
CA SER A 9 -12.38 23.24 -48.41
C SER A 9 -11.50 24.19 -47.60
N VAL A 10 -12.06 24.86 -46.60
CA VAL A 10 -11.33 25.74 -45.67
C VAL A 10 -10.39 24.94 -44.79
N LEU A 11 -10.86 23.82 -44.23
CA LEU A 11 -10.03 22.91 -43.40
C LEU A 11 -8.86 22.36 -44.23
N LEU A 12 -9.09 21.86 -45.43
CA LEU A 12 -8.03 21.34 -46.29
C LEU A 12 -6.99 22.40 -46.68
N ARG A 13 -7.42 23.67 -46.89
CA ARG A 13 -6.49 24.79 -47.11
C ARG A 13 -5.66 25.08 -45.86
N TRP A 14 -6.29 25.10 -44.68
CA TRP A 14 -5.59 25.31 -43.42
C TRP A 14 -4.57 24.19 -43.10
N LEU A 15 -4.95 22.92 -43.30
CA LEU A 15 -4.05 21.76 -43.09
C LEU A 15 -2.78 21.84 -43.92
N ARG A 16 -2.81 22.52 -45.09
CA ARG A 16 -1.65 22.71 -45.97
C ARG A 16 -0.79 23.92 -45.64
N GLN A 17 -1.12 24.66 -44.59
CA GLN A 17 -0.34 25.82 -44.16
C GLN A 17 0.88 25.40 -43.33
N PRO A 18 2.08 26.01 -43.49
CA PRO A 18 3.28 25.64 -42.69
C PRO A 18 3.06 25.76 -41.20
N HIS A 19 2.23 26.70 -40.77
CA HIS A 19 1.92 26.94 -39.33
C HIS A 19 0.99 25.90 -38.73
N ALA A 20 0.15 25.24 -39.53
CA ALA A 20 -0.79 24.21 -39.03
C ALA A 20 -0.08 23.05 -38.34
N ARG A 21 1.11 22.69 -38.82
CA ARG A 21 1.96 21.64 -38.25
C ARG A 21 2.52 22.01 -36.87
N LEU A 22 2.95 23.27 -36.72
CA LEU A 22 3.41 23.77 -35.41
C LEU A 22 2.23 23.91 -34.44
N PHE A 23 1.13 24.48 -34.93
CA PHE A 23 -0.09 24.68 -34.15
C PHE A 23 -0.66 23.35 -33.64
N SER A 24 -0.76 22.33 -34.48
CA SER A 24 -1.28 21.00 -34.05
C SER A 24 -0.37 20.32 -33.04
N LEU A 25 0.95 20.50 -33.09
CA LEU A 25 1.88 20.04 -32.09
C LEU A 25 1.66 20.79 -30.75
N ILE A 26 1.57 22.13 -30.82
CA ILE A 26 1.27 22.96 -29.65
C ILE A 26 -0.09 22.58 -29.04
N LEU A 27 -1.10 22.34 -29.86
CA LEU A 27 -2.40 21.87 -29.38
C LEU A 27 -2.26 20.56 -28.58
N LEU A 28 -1.54 19.58 -29.13
CA LEU A 28 -1.38 18.26 -28.49
C LEU A 28 -0.61 18.32 -27.17
N VAL A 29 0.54 19.00 -27.13
CA VAL A 29 1.47 18.91 -26.00
C VAL A 29 1.42 20.11 -25.04
N LEU A 30 0.70 21.16 -25.34
CA LEU A 30 0.54 22.34 -24.49
C LEU A 30 -0.93 22.62 -24.17
N ILE A 31 -1.77 22.85 -25.20
CA ILE A 31 -3.15 23.32 -24.97
C ILE A 31 -3.99 22.20 -24.34
N VAL A 32 -3.94 20.98 -24.89
CA VAL A 32 -4.73 19.86 -24.37
C VAL A 32 -4.38 19.57 -22.91
N PRO A 33 -3.10 19.41 -22.49
CA PRO A 33 -2.77 19.20 -21.08
C PRO A 33 -3.28 20.30 -20.14
N VAL A 34 -3.10 21.58 -20.52
CA VAL A 34 -3.57 22.72 -19.72
C VAL A 34 -5.11 22.71 -19.59
N CYS A 35 -5.84 22.45 -20.67
CA CYS A 35 -7.30 22.33 -20.62
C CYS A 35 -7.77 21.13 -19.79
N LEU A 36 -7.06 20.03 -19.87
CA LEU A 36 -7.36 18.82 -19.11
C LEU A 36 -7.15 19.02 -17.61
N ARG A 37 -6.05 19.67 -17.21
CA ARG A 37 -5.81 20.04 -15.81
C ARG A 37 -6.97 20.85 -15.25
N ALA A 38 -7.50 21.80 -16.04
CA ALA A 38 -8.67 22.59 -15.64
C ALA A 38 -9.95 21.72 -15.56
N ALA A 39 -10.17 20.85 -16.55
CA ALA A 39 -11.34 19.98 -16.62
C ALA A 39 -11.41 18.92 -15.53
N LEU A 40 -10.24 18.44 -15.07
CA LEU A 40 -10.11 17.47 -13.98
C LEU A 40 -10.12 18.12 -12.58
N GLY A 41 -10.30 19.44 -12.49
CA GLY A 41 -10.25 20.14 -11.20
C GLY A 41 -8.84 20.27 -10.58
N TRP A 42 -7.77 20.01 -11.35
CA TRP A 42 -6.37 20.04 -10.91
C TRP A 42 -5.71 21.41 -11.08
N SER A 43 -6.51 22.46 -11.16
CA SER A 43 -6.02 23.82 -11.40
C SER A 43 -5.09 24.31 -10.31
N SER A 44 -3.84 24.61 -10.68
CA SER A 44 -2.83 25.23 -9.83
C SER A 44 -1.88 26.04 -10.70
N PRO A 45 -1.45 27.25 -10.27
CA PRO A 45 -0.46 28.04 -11.02
C PRO A 45 0.84 27.27 -11.29
N LEU A 46 1.34 26.53 -10.33
CA LEU A 46 2.54 25.70 -10.46
C LEU A 46 2.31 24.53 -11.42
N GLY A 47 1.15 23.88 -11.37
CA GLY A 47 0.78 22.83 -12.31
C GLY A 47 0.74 23.32 -13.76
N TYR A 48 0.17 24.50 -14.01
CA TYR A 48 0.19 25.09 -15.34
C TYR A 48 1.60 25.44 -15.80
N LEU A 49 2.45 25.99 -14.93
CA LEU A 49 3.87 26.23 -15.24
C LEU A 49 4.59 24.93 -15.61
N SER A 50 4.30 23.86 -14.90
CA SER A 50 4.87 22.54 -15.14
C SER A 50 4.44 21.97 -16.50
N ASP A 51 3.14 22.04 -16.83
CA ASP A 51 2.62 21.59 -18.13
C ASP A 51 3.22 22.42 -19.28
N LEU A 52 3.33 23.74 -19.10
CA LEU A 52 3.92 24.64 -20.10
C LEU A 52 5.43 24.37 -20.27
N ALA A 53 6.16 24.06 -19.20
CA ALA A 53 7.59 23.73 -19.26
C ALA A 53 7.84 22.47 -20.08
N ILE A 54 7.15 21.37 -19.75
CA ILE A 54 7.29 20.09 -20.48
C ILE A 54 6.75 20.21 -21.90
N GLY A 55 5.60 20.83 -22.10
CA GLY A 55 5.02 21.00 -23.43
C GLY A 55 5.88 21.85 -24.36
N SER A 56 6.48 22.94 -23.87
CA SER A 56 7.42 23.76 -24.64
C SER A 56 8.70 23.00 -24.99
N LEU A 57 9.22 22.19 -24.07
CA LEU A 57 10.35 21.30 -24.32
C LEU A 57 10.02 20.28 -25.43
N LEU A 58 8.85 19.65 -25.39
CA LEU A 58 8.40 18.70 -26.42
C LEU A 58 8.23 19.39 -27.78
N VAL A 59 7.68 20.62 -27.81
CA VAL A 59 7.60 21.39 -29.06
C VAL A 59 8.98 21.60 -29.66
N LEU A 60 9.96 22.04 -28.88
CA LEU A 60 11.34 22.26 -29.35
C LEU A 60 11.99 20.98 -29.84
N LEU A 61 11.82 19.89 -29.13
CA LEU A 61 12.43 18.60 -29.48
C LEU A 61 11.80 17.98 -30.75
N LEU A 62 10.47 18.09 -30.92
CA LEU A 62 9.74 17.32 -31.92
C LEU A 62 9.36 18.12 -33.19
N HIS A 63 9.32 19.46 -33.11
CA HIS A 63 8.84 20.31 -34.22
C HIS A 63 9.52 20.05 -35.56
N ARG A 64 10.84 19.82 -35.58
CA ARG A 64 11.64 19.56 -36.81
C ARG A 64 11.97 18.09 -37.05
N ARG A 65 11.63 17.20 -36.12
CA ARG A 65 11.97 15.76 -36.22
C ARG A 65 11.12 15.05 -37.27
N ALA A 66 11.64 13.96 -37.80
CA ALA A 66 10.89 13.10 -38.68
C ALA A 66 9.66 12.54 -37.93
N TRP A 67 8.55 12.35 -38.63
CA TRP A 67 7.29 11.91 -38.03
C TRP A 67 7.42 10.53 -37.33
N TRP A 68 8.20 9.63 -37.90
CA TRP A 68 8.44 8.28 -37.37
C TRP A 68 9.27 8.27 -36.09
N LEU A 69 10.05 9.34 -35.79
CA LEU A 69 10.73 9.55 -34.52
C LEU A 69 9.81 10.26 -33.51
N ALA A 70 9.00 11.21 -33.99
CA ALA A 70 8.13 11.98 -33.11
C ALA A 70 6.88 11.20 -32.67
N LEU A 71 6.33 10.34 -33.52
CA LEU A 71 5.09 9.60 -33.25
C LEU A 71 5.20 8.66 -32.03
N PRO A 72 6.23 7.84 -31.87
CA PRO A 72 6.36 7.00 -30.67
C PRO A 72 6.42 7.82 -29.38
N LEU A 73 7.14 8.95 -29.39
CA LEU A 73 7.25 9.84 -28.23
C LEU A 73 5.93 10.52 -27.90
N LEU A 74 5.14 10.94 -28.91
CA LEU A 74 3.83 11.51 -28.70
C LEU A 74 2.79 10.49 -28.26
N LEU A 75 2.87 9.25 -28.75
CA LEU A 75 2.04 8.14 -28.25
C LEU A 75 2.37 7.82 -26.80
N PHE A 76 3.65 7.71 -26.47
CA PHE A 76 4.08 7.48 -25.09
C PHE A 76 3.64 8.62 -24.16
N TRP A 77 3.78 9.87 -24.60
CA TRP A 77 3.28 11.05 -23.89
C TRP A 77 1.77 10.97 -23.62
N GLY A 78 0.98 10.62 -24.65
CA GLY A 78 -0.47 10.48 -24.52
C GLY A 78 -0.87 9.36 -23.56
N LEU A 79 -0.24 8.19 -23.68
CA LEU A 79 -0.46 7.06 -22.76
C LEU A 79 -0.09 7.43 -21.32
N LEU A 80 1.03 8.11 -21.13
CA LEU A 80 1.47 8.56 -19.82
C LEU A 80 0.47 9.55 -19.19
N ALA A 81 -0.09 10.46 -19.99
CA ALA A 81 -1.11 11.42 -19.53
C ALA A 81 -2.40 10.72 -19.11
N VAL A 82 -2.88 9.72 -19.88
CA VAL A 82 -4.05 8.90 -19.51
C VAL A 82 -3.79 8.10 -18.25
N ALA A 83 -2.68 7.35 -18.21
CA ALA A 83 -2.31 6.54 -17.04
C ALA A 83 -2.17 7.42 -15.77
N THR A 84 -1.63 8.63 -15.90
CA THR A 84 -1.54 9.57 -14.79
C THR A 84 -2.92 9.99 -14.30
N ALA A 85 -3.84 10.32 -15.21
CA ALA A 85 -5.19 10.73 -14.84
C ALA A 85 -5.96 9.62 -14.13
N GLU A 86 -5.89 8.39 -14.66
CA GLU A 86 -6.53 7.22 -14.07
C GLU A 86 -5.96 6.94 -12.68
N LEU A 87 -4.62 6.92 -12.53
CA LEU A 87 -3.99 6.60 -11.25
C LEU A 87 -4.21 7.69 -10.19
N VAL A 88 -4.16 8.98 -10.58
CA VAL A 88 -4.48 10.06 -9.64
C VAL A 88 -5.91 9.97 -9.15
N SER A 89 -6.85 9.63 -10.05
CA SER A 89 -8.26 9.42 -9.66
C SER A 89 -8.44 8.18 -8.77
N ALA A 90 -7.59 7.16 -8.95
CA ALA A 90 -7.63 5.93 -8.18
C ALA A 90 -7.04 6.09 -6.78
N VAL A 91 -5.83 6.62 -6.69
CA VAL A 91 -5.01 6.58 -5.47
C VAL A 91 -4.53 7.95 -5.00
N GLY A 92 -4.98 9.05 -5.62
CA GLY A 92 -4.69 10.43 -5.19
C GLY A 92 -3.22 10.86 -5.30
N ARG A 93 -2.38 10.16 -6.09
CA ARG A 93 -0.97 10.48 -6.28
C ARG A 93 -0.48 10.25 -7.71
N LEU A 94 0.66 10.85 -8.04
CA LEU A 94 1.32 10.59 -9.33
C LEU A 94 1.90 9.17 -9.39
N PRO A 95 1.93 8.56 -10.61
CA PRO A 95 2.58 7.29 -10.83
C PRO A 95 4.06 7.32 -10.44
N ASN A 96 4.54 6.18 -9.91
CA ASN A 96 5.95 5.93 -9.68
C ASN A 96 6.38 4.61 -10.36
N PRO A 97 7.69 4.34 -10.51
CA PRO A 97 8.16 3.12 -11.14
C PRO A 97 7.68 1.82 -10.47
N ALA A 98 7.44 1.84 -9.15
CA ALA A 98 6.94 0.67 -8.43
C ALA A 98 5.50 0.30 -8.82
N ASP A 99 4.71 1.24 -9.34
CA ASP A 99 3.33 0.96 -9.78
C ASP A 99 3.30 0.05 -11.01
N LEU A 100 4.40 -0.07 -11.75
CA LEU A 100 4.51 -1.03 -12.86
C LEU A 100 4.29 -2.48 -12.40
N HIS A 101 4.59 -2.79 -11.14
CA HIS A 101 4.33 -4.10 -10.55
C HIS A 101 2.83 -4.47 -10.60
N TYR A 102 1.95 -3.53 -10.32
CA TYR A 102 0.49 -3.77 -10.37
C TYR A 102 -0.03 -3.93 -11.80
N LEU A 103 0.61 -3.32 -12.80
CA LEU A 103 0.23 -3.49 -14.19
C LEU A 103 0.59 -4.87 -14.75
N ILE A 104 1.47 -5.61 -14.06
CA ILE A 104 1.88 -6.97 -14.44
C ILE A 104 0.96 -8.02 -13.79
N ASP A 105 0.24 -7.66 -12.72
CA ASP A 105 -0.72 -8.54 -12.06
C ASP A 105 -2.02 -8.63 -12.88
N PRO A 106 -2.34 -9.79 -13.51
CA PRO A 106 -3.53 -9.93 -14.34
C PRO A 106 -4.82 -9.72 -13.57
N GLN A 107 -4.88 -10.15 -12.31
CA GLN A 107 -6.06 -10.03 -11.46
C GLN A 107 -6.32 -8.56 -11.07
N PHE A 108 -5.25 -7.81 -10.77
CA PHE A 108 -5.37 -6.39 -10.50
C PHE A 108 -5.87 -5.62 -11.74
N VAL A 109 -5.29 -5.91 -12.91
CA VAL A 109 -5.68 -5.24 -14.17
C VAL A 109 -7.13 -5.57 -14.52
N GLU A 110 -7.52 -6.85 -14.48
CA GLU A 110 -8.89 -7.29 -14.81
C GLU A 110 -9.93 -6.63 -13.90
N ASN A 111 -9.72 -6.67 -12.59
CA ASN A 111 -10.66 -6.14 -11.62
C ASN A 111 -10.70 -4.60 -11.60
N SER A 112 -9.56 -3.94 -11.79
CA SER A 112 -9.50 -2.46 -11.81
C SER A 112 -10.04 -1.86 -13.11
N THR A 113 -9.96 -2.57 -14.24
CA THR A 113 -10.47 -2.10 -15.54
C THR A 113 -11.90 -2.53 -15.82
N GLY A 114 -12.50 -3.40 -15.00
CA GLY A 114 -13.88 -3.88 -15.18
C GLY A 114 -14.94 -2.79 -15.22
N GLY A 115 -14.68 -1.62 -14.61
CA GLY A 115 -15.54 -0.44 -14.67
C GLY A 115 -15.28 0.50 -15.86
N GLY A 116 -14.28 0.21 -16.72
CA GLY A 116 -13.85 1.10 -17.79
C GLY A 116 -12.92 2.21 -17.30
N PHE A 117 -12.55 3.12 -18.20
CA PHE A 117 -11.73 4.28 -17.87
C PHE A 117 -12.55 5.35 -17.14
N ALA A 118 -12.02 5.93 -16.06
CA ALA A 118 -12.63 7.05 -15.34
C ALA A 118 -12.70 8.31 -16.22
N HIS A 119 -11.72 8.50 -17.12
CA HIS A 119 -11.60 9.68 -17.97
C HIS A 119 -11.53 9.35 -19.47
N PRO A 120 -12.50 8.65 -20.08
CA PRO A 120 -12.44 8.26 -21.49
C PRO A 120 -12.37 9.48 -22.44
N ALA A 121 -12.98 10.60 -22.06
CA ALA A 121 -12.93 11.85 -22.84
C ALA A 121 -11.50 12.38 -23.02
N LEU A 122 -10.60 12.17 -22.04
CA LEU A 122 -9.19 12.51 -22.11
C LEU A 122 -8.49 11.72 -23.22
N GLY A 123 -8.67 10.41 -23.25
CA GLY A 123 -8.09 9.56 -24.30
C GLY A 123 -8.57 9.97 -25.70
N VAL A 124 -9.85 10.27 -25.84
CA VAL A 124 -10.44 10.76 -27.10
C VAL A 124 -9.84 12.11 -27.51
N ALA A 125 -9.72 13.07 -26.58
CA ALA A 125 -9.14 14.39 -26.88
C ALA A 125 -7.67 14.29 -27.35
N LEU A 126 -6.85 13.48 -26.66
CA LEU A 126 -5.46 13.23 -27.05
C LEU A 126 -5.36 12.52 -28.39
N LEU A 127 -6.22 11.54 -28.66
CA LEU A 127 -6.25 10.83 -29.94
C LEU A 127 -6.62 11.77 -31.09
N LEU A 128 -7.65 12.61 -30.93
CA LEU A 128 -8.05 13.57 -31.93
C LEU A 128 -6.96 14.62 -32.21
N ALA A 129 -6.28 15.10 -31.16
CA ALA A 129 -5.17 16.05 -31.32
C ALA A 129 -3.97 15.39 -32.04
N LEU A 130 -3.67 14.11 -31.72
CA LEU A 130 -2.63 13.33 -32.41
C LEU A 130 -2.97 13.08 -33.87
N LEU A 131 -4.23 12.73 -34.18
CA LEU A 131 -4.69 12.56 -35.55
C LEU A 131 -4.59 13.88 -36.34
N LEU A 132 -4.97 15.00 -35.74
CA LEU A 132 -4.81 16.31 -36.34
C LEU A 132 -3.34 16.62 -36.65
N TRP A 133 -2.44 16.34 -35.69
CA TRP A 133 -1.01 16.51 -35.92
C TRP A 133 -0.50 15.63 -37.07
N LEU A 134 -0.90 14.38 -37.16
CA LEU A 134 -0.56 13.48 -38.27
C LEU A 134 -1.08 14.02 -39.60
N LEU A 135 -2.34 14.45 -39.66
CA LEU A 135 -2.93 15.02 -40.88
C LEU A 135 -2.17 16.25 -41.35
N THR A 136 -1.84 17.19 -40.45
CA THR A 136 -1.04 18.38 -40.81
C THR A 136 0.36 17.99 -41.26
N ARG A 137 0.94 16.95 -40.66
CA ARG A 137 2.28 16.44 -40.99
C ARG A 137 2.32 15.86 -42.40
N PHE A 138 1.31 15.08 -42.78
CA PHE A 138 1.22 14.49 -44.11
C PHE A 138 0.81 15.49 -45.18
N ALA A 139 -0.08 16.43 -44.84
CA ALA A 139 -0.50 17.51 -45.77
C ALA A 139 0.67 18.46 -46.12
N ASN A 140 1.67 18.60 -45.23
CA ASN A 140 2.79 19.53 -45.37
C ASN A 140 4.14 18.80 -45.60
N ARG A 141 4.12 17.59 -46.22
CA ARG A 141 5.34 16.79 -46.43
C ARG A 141 6.47 17.55 -47.16
N ALA A 142 6.14 18.31 -48.16
CA ALA A 142 7.10 18.99 -49.04
C ALA A 142 7.58 20.35 -48.49
N GLN A 143 7.00 20.84 -47.41
CA GLN A 143 7.35 22.15 -46.88
C GLN A 143 8.34 22.04 -45.71
N PRO A 144 9.36 22.92 -45.66
CA PRO A 144 10.26 22.97 -44.52
C PRO A 144 9.48 23.40 -43.25
N ALA A 145 9.89 22.84 -42.11
CA ALA A 145 9.30 23.29 -40.85
C ALA A 145 9.63 24.75 -40.57
N ALA A 146 8.62 25.50 -40.11
CA ALA A 146 8.79 26.92 -39.74
C ALA A 146 9.95 27.08 -38.75
N ALA A 147 10.75 28.14 -38.96
CA ALA A 147 11.82 28.45 -38.01
C ALA A 147 11.22 29.05 -36.74
N LEU A 148 11.62 28.50 -35.58
CA LEU A 148 11.28 29.08 -34.28
C LEU A 148 12.24 30.22 -33.96
N PRO A 149 11.75 31.37 -33.44
CA PRO A 149 12.63 32.44 -32.94
C PRO A 149 13.62 31.90 -31.89
N ARG A 150 14.84 32.39 -31.88
CA ARG A 150 15.88 31.97 -30.94
C ARG A 150 15.43 32.12 -29.48
N ALA A 151 14.66 33.15 -29.14
CA ALA A 151 14.14 33.40 -27.81
C ALA A 151 13.25 32.25 -27.28
N VAL A 152 12.55 31.53 -28.17
CA VAL A 152 11.67 30.42 -27.77
C VAL A 152 12.46 29.24 -27.19
N TRP A 153 13.75 29.10 -27.55
CA TRP A 153 14.62 28.05 -27.00
C TRP A 153 14.91 28.20 -25.51
N ALA A 154 14.81 29.43 -24.98
CA ALA A 154 14.97 29.67 -23.54
C ALA A 154 13.68 29.38 -22.75
N ALA A 155 12.52 29.26 -23.40
CA ALA A 155 11.22 29.16 -22.72
C ALA A 155 11.14 27.99 -21.73
N PRO A 156 11.51 26.73 -22.08
CA PRO A 156 11.45 25.64 -21.11
C PRO A 156 12.32 25.89 -19.86
N ALA A 157 13.55 26.35 -20.06
CA ALA A 157 14.48 26.63 -18.96
C ALA A 157 13.94 27.73 -18.03
N LEU A 158 13.37 28.81 -18.60
CA LEU A 158 12.75 29.88 -17.82
C LEU A 158 11.51 29.40 -17.06
N LEU A 159 10.68 28.54 -17.66
CA LEU A 159 9.49 27.98 -17.02
C LEU A 159 9.86 27.02 -15.88
N PHE A 160 10.87 26.15 -16.07
CA PHE A 160 11.39 25.30 -15.00
C PHE A 160 11.99 26.13 -13.86
N ALA A 161 12.79 27.15 -14.19
CA ALA A 161 13.38 28.04 -13.19
C ALA A 161 12.31 28.84 -12.42
N ALA A 162 11.25 29.31 -13.13
CA ALA A 162 10.12 29.99 -12.50
C ALA A 162 9.36 29.04 -11.55
N HIS A 163 9.05 27.82 -12.00
CA HIS A 163 8.40 26.82 -11.17
C HIS A 163 9.23 26.53 -9.91
N TRP A 164 10.53 26.24 -10.09
CA TRP A 164 11.45 25.97 -8.99
C TRP A 164 11.58 27.16 -8.02
N GLY A 165 11.71 28.38 -8.55
CA GLY A 165 11.82 29.60 -7.75
C GLY A 165 10.56 29.88 -6.93
N VAL A 166 9.37 29.74 -7.55
CA VAL A 166 8.09 29.92 -6.83
C VAL A 166 7.92 28.86 -5.76
N GLN A 167 8.19 27.59 -6.09
CA GLN A 167 8.05 26.48 -5.13
C GLN A 167 9.00 26.61 -3.94
N ASN A 168 10.22 27.13 -4.14
CA ASN A 168 11.17 27.34 -3.04
C ASN A 168 10.84 28.57 -2.19
N GLN A 169 10.37 29.66 -2.81
CA GLN A 169 10.07 30.88 -2.10
C GLN A 169 8.72 30.84 -1.37
N TRP A 170 7.75 30.19 -1.97
CA TRP A 170 6.39 30.01 -1.45
C TRP A 170 5.98 28.53 -1.62
N PRO A 171 6.44 27.66 -0.72
CA PRO A 171 6.07 26.24 -0.76
C PRO A 171 4.55 26.07 -0.73
N SER A 172 4.00 25.38 -1.72
CA SER A 172 2.56 25.06 -1.77
C SER A 172 2.24 23.88 -0.86
N GLU A 173 1.09 23.91 -0.21
CA GLU A 173 0.54 22.77 0.54
C GLU A 173 -0.24 21.78 -0.34
N GLU A 174 -0.46 22.12 -1.61
CA GLU A 174 -1.15 21.27 -2.56
C GLU A 174 -0.39 19.97 -2.83
N ASP A 175 -1.13 18.95 -3.20
CA ASP A 175 -0.56 17.65 -3.56
C ASP A 175 0.34 17.73 -4.81
N PRO A 176 1.39 16.89 -4.90
CA PRO A 176 2.33 16.90 -6.03
C PRO A 176 1.66 16.78 -7.41
N TRP A 177 0.57 16.04 -7.54
CA TRP A 177 -0.16 15.90 -8.81
C TRP A 177 -0.86 17.19 -9.27
N ARG A 178 -1.17 18.11 -8.33
CA ARG A 178 -1.64 19.45 -8.66
C ARG A 178 -0.50 20.36 -9.13
N LEU A 179 0.69 20.19 -8.54
CA LEU A 179 1.85 21.08 -8.76
C LEU A 179 2.69 20.69 -9.96
N TYR A 180 2.75 19.40 -10.29
CA TYR A 180 3.65 18.86 -11.29
C TYR A 180 2.93 18.10 -12.39
N ASN A 181 3.53 18.15 -13.56
CA ASN A 181 3.36 17.14 -14.60
C ASN A 181 4.30 15.97 -14.29
N LEU A 182 3.90 14.72 -14.53
CA LEU A 182 4.69 13.54 -14.15
C LEU A 182 6.15 13.58 -14.67
N PRO A 183 6.47 13.86 -15.94
CA PRO A 183 7.86 14.01 -16.37
C PRO A 183 8.63 15.10 -15.62
N HIS A 184 7.99 16.21 -15.28
CA HIS A 184 8.63 17.27 -14.48
C HIS A 184 8.92 16.80 -13.06
N GLN A 185 7.98 16.09 -12.42
CA GLN A 185 8.18 15.52 -11.10
C GLN A 185 9.37 14.55 -11.08
N LEU A 186 9.46 13.65 -12.05
CA LEU A 186 10.58 12.71 -12.16
C LEU A 186 11.92 13.43 -12.33
N LEU A 187 11.96 14.49 -13.14
CA LEU A 187 13.17 15.33 -13.28
C LEU A 187 13.50 16.06 -11.97
N ALA A 188 12.50 16.64 -11.31
CA ALA A 188 12.69 17.34 -10.05
C ALA A 188 13.19 16.41 -8.94
N SER A 189 12.70 15.17 -8.87
CA SER A 189 13.16 14.15 -7.94
C SER A 189 14.64 13.82 -8.18
N GLN A 190 15.04 13.59 -9.45
CA GLN A 190 16.44 13.31 -9.80
C GLN A 190 17.38 14.47 -9.47
N VAL A 191 16.94 15.70 -9.71
CA VAL A 191 17.73 16.90 -9.33
C VAL A 191 17.88 17.01 -7.82
N ALA A 192 16.81 16.74 -7.06
CA ALA A 192 16.85 16.72 -5.61
C ALA A 192 17.83 15.65 -5.09
N ASP A 193 17.78 14.44 -5.64
CA ASP A 193 18.69 13.34 -5.28
C ASP A 193 20.16 13.70 -5.57
N LEU A 194 20.43 14.32 -6.72
CA LEU A 194 21.79 14.81 -7.07
C LEU A 194 22.27 15.92 -6.14
N GLN A 195 21.39 16.85 -5.76
CA GLN A 195 21.74 17.90 -4.79
C GLN A 195 22.11 17.29 -3.44
N LEU A 196 21.37 16.28 -2.99
CA LEU A 196 21.64 15.57 -1.74
C LEU A 196 22.96 14.82 -1.76
N GLN A 197 23.26 14.14 -2.86
CA GLN A 197 24.56 13.47 -3.04
C GLN A 197 25.70 14.50 -3.02
N ALA A 198 25.49 15.66 -3.63
CA ALA A 198 26.49 16.74 -3.62
C ALA A 198 26.68 17.34 -2.21
N GLU A 199 25.60 17.54 -1.46
CA GLU A 199 25.66 18.01 -0.06
C GLU A 199 26.37 16.98 0.83
N GLU A 200 26.07 15.69 0.69
CA GLU A 200 26.76 14.60 1.40
C GLU A 200 28.26 14.57 1.09
N TRP A 201 28.62 14.78 -0.16
CA TRP A 201 30.03 14.83 -0.57
C TRP A 201 30.75 16.06 -0.03
N LEU A 202 30.05 17.20 0.11
CA LEU A 202 30.62 18.46 0.62
C LEU A 202 30.70 18.49 2.16
N ASP A 203 29.76 17.90 2.85
CA ASP A 203 29.69 17.85 4.32
C ASP A 203 30.71 16.86 4.92
N GLY A 204 31.33 16.01 4.10
CA GLY A 204 32.18 14.91 4.54
C GLY A 204 31.42 13.79 5.25
N ASP A 205 32.12 12.68 5.51
CA ASP A 205 31.57 11.51 6.21
C ASP A 205 31.31 11.79 7.71
N VAL A 206 30.36 12.66 8.00
CA VAL A 206 29.76 12.70 9.33
C VAL A 206 28.80 11.49 9.37
N GLU A 207 29.26 10.38 9.94
CA GLU A 207 28.40 9.25 10.24
C GLU A 207 27.14 9.78 10.94
N PRO A 208 25.93 9.63 10.35
CA PRO A 208 24.73 10.10 11.01
C PRO A 208 24.62 9.35 12.32
N ALA A 209 24.47 10.07 13.42
CA ALA A 209 24.20 9.46 14.72
C ALA A 209 23.06 8.42 14.54
N ALA A 210 23.26 7.22 15.07
CA ALA A 210 22.28 6.13 14.94
C ALA A 210 20.90 6.68 15.29
N PRO A 211 19.88 6.52 14.40
CA PRO A 211 18.57 7.10 14.64
C PRO A 211 17.98 6.53 15.90
N GLN A 212 17.52 7.39 16.81
CA GLN A 212 16.82 6.97 18.01
C GLN A 212 15.45 6.42 17.62
N MET A 213 15.21 5.16 17.87
CA MET A 213 14.00 4.43 17.48
C MET A 213 13.03 4.23 18.64
N ALA A 214 13.48 4.33 19.88
CA ALA A 214 12.73 4.01 21.08
C ALA A 214 11.31 4.62 21.10
N GLY A 215 11.16 5.89 20.76
CA GLY A 215 9.85 6.55 20.75
C GLY A 215 8.85 6.04 19.72
N LEU A 216 9.32 5.29 18.70
CA LEU A 216 8.49 4.75 17.61
C LEU A 216 8.21 3.25 17.79
N THR A 217 9.20 2.50 18.31
CA THR A 217 9.16 1.03 18.36
C THR A 217 8.86 0.48 19.75
N ASP A 218 8.97 1.27 20.80
CA ASP A 218 8.72 0.80 22.15
C ASP A 218 7.24 0.54 22.41
N LEU A 219 6.97 -0.55 23.11
CA LEU A 219 5.67 -0.82 23.71
C LEU A 219 5.53 0.02 24.98
N ASP A 220 4.56 0.94 25.01
CA ASP A 220 4.28 1.79 26.16
C ASP A 220 2.92 1.42 26.79
N LEU A 221 2.97 0.71 27.90
CA LEU A 221 1.80 0.39 28.73
C LEU A 221 1.81 1.12 30.10
N ASN A 222 2.50 2.25 30.19
CA ASN A 222 2.60 3.02 31.45
C ASN A 222 1.43 3.97 31.67
N GLY A 223 0.52 4.13 30.70
CA GLY A 223 -0.70 4.93 30.85
C GLY A 223 -1.66 4.39 31.90
N HIS A 224 -2.52 5.26 32.43
CA HIS A 224 -3.57 4.90 33.39
C HIS A 224 -4.66 4.07 32.73
N LYS A 225 -4.98 2.89 33.24
CA LYS A 225 -6.07 2.05 32.72
C LYS A 225 -7.41 2.79 32.76
N LEU A 226 -8.15 2.79 31.67
CA LEU A 226 -9.50 3.34 31.61
C LEU A 226 -10.53 2.44 32.30
N LEU A 227 -10.29 1.14 32.32
CA LEU A 227 -11.11 0.16 33.02
C LEU A 227 -10.46 -0.27 34.32
N ALA A 228 -11.26 -0.31 35.41
CA ALA A 228 -10.79 -0.73 36.73
C ALA A 228 -10.53 -2.25 36.85
N ALA A 229 -11.04 -3.04 35.90
CA ALA A 229 -10.90 -4.50 35.82
C ALA A 229 -10.68 -4.89 34.32
N PRO A 230 -10.22 -6.14 34.05
CA PRO A 230 -10.16 -6.66 32.70
C PRO A 230 -11.50 -6.51 31.96
N GLY A 231 -11.45 -6.34 30.66
CA GLY A 231 -12.65 -6.20 29.83
C GLY A 231 -13.61 -7.39 29.97
N GLN A 232 -14.89 -7.12 29.86
CA GLN A 232 -15.98 -8.09 30.08
C GLN A 232 -16.32 -8.90 28.81
N ALA A 233 -15.77 -8.52 27.67
CA ALA A 233 -16.00 -9.26 26.44
C ALA A 233 -15.38 -10.66 26.53
N ARG A 234 -16.05 -11.58 25.87
CA ARG A 234 -15.55 -12.93 25.68
C ARG A 234 -14.87 -13.10 24.32
N ASN A 235 -15.35 -12.35 23.33
CA ASN A 235 -14.99 -12.49 21.94
C ASN A 235 -14.44 -11.17 21.39
N VAL A 236 -13.76 -11.23 20.24
CA VAL A 236 -13.23 -10.08 19.52
C VAL A 236 -13.76 -10.08 18.09
N LEU A 237 -14.29 -8.95 17.64
CA LEU A 237 -14.67 -8.70 16.26
C LEU A 237 -13.96 -7.44 15.78
N ILE A 238 -13.08 -7.59 14.79
CA ILE A 238 -12.44 -6.47 14.08
C ILE A 238 -13.10 -6.32 12.72
N ILE A 239 -13.61 -5.13 12.41
CA ILE A 239 -14.20 -4.79 11.12
C ILE A 239 -13.32 -3.74 10.46
N ALA A 240 -12.53 -4.15 9.48
CA ALA A 240 -11.70 -3.28 8.67
C ALA A 240 -12.50 -2.85 7.42
N LEU A 241 -12.76 -1.56 7.30
CA LEU A 241 -13.48 -0.97 6.18
C LEU A 241 -12.48 -0.47 5.13
N GLU A 242 -12.61 -0.98 3.91
CA GLU A 242 -11.73 -0.67 2.78
C GLU A 242 -11.74 0.82 2.46
N GLY A 243 -10.58 1.47 2.57
CA GLY A 243 -10.32 2.81 2.06
C GLY A 243 -11.06 3.97 2.75
N ILE A 244 -11.62 3.80 3.96
CA ILE A 244 -12.50 4.78 4.63
C ILE A 244 -11.70 5.76 5.49
N PRO A 245 -11.71 7.09 5.18
CA PRO A 245 -11.08 8.10 6.01
C PRO A 245 -11.85 8.39 7.29
N GLY A 246 -11.13 8.74 8.36
CA GLY A 246 -11.70 9.11 9.66
C GLY A 246 -12.62 10.33 9.62
N ALA A 247 -12.43 11.20 8.63
CA ALA A 247 -13.28 12.37 8.41
C ALA A 247 -14.75 12.03 8.08
N TYR A 248 -15.08 10.82 7.68
CA TYR A 248 -16.48 10.43 7.43
C TYR A 248 -17.28 10.23 8.74
N ILE A 249 -16.63 10.10 9.90
CA ILE A 249 -17.28 10.00 11.19
C ILE A 249 -17.44 11.40 11.80
N ARG A 250 -18.68 11.79 12.06
CA ARG A 250 -19.02 13.13 12.59
C ARG A 250 -18.25 13.49 13.86
N ALA A 251 -18.24 12.60 14.85
CA ALA A 251 -17.55 12.83 16.11
C ALA A 251 -16.05 13.09 15.94
N ASN A 252 -15.40 12.42 14.98
CA ASN A 252 -13.99 12.62 14.68
C ASN A 252 -13.75 13.97 14.00
N ARG A 253 -14.60 14.34 13.01
CA ARG A 253 -14.51 15.66 12.35
C ARG A 253 -14.62 16.80 13.35
N GLU A 254 -15.62 16.72 14.22
CA GLU A 254 -15.89 17.74 15.23
C GLU A 254 -14.73 17.84 16.23
N ALA A 255 -14.21 16.71 16.71
CA ALA A 255 -13.10 16.68 17.66
C ALA A 255 -11.80 17.26 17.09
N ILE A 256 -11.46 16.91 15.85
CA ILE A 256 -10.28 17.47 15.13
C ILE A 256 -10.56 18.92 14.68
N GLY A 257 -11.83 19.29 14.50
CA GLY A 257 -12.24 20.57 13.95
C GLY A 257 -12.01 20.66 12.45
N SER A 258 -12.26 19.59 11.74
CA SER A 258 -12.17 19.52 10.29
C SER A 258 -13.17 20.46 9.62
N HIS A 259 -12.78 21.00 8.46
CA HIS A 259 -13.69 21.79 7.62
C HIS A 259 -14.58 20.92 6.71
N TYR A 260 -14.35 19.61 6.65
CA TYR A 260 -15.19 18.69 5.90
C TYR A 260 -16.57 18.56 6.53
N GLN A 261 -17.64 18.74 5.75
CA GLN A 261 -19.01 18.81 6.27
C GLN A 261 -19.94 17.73 5.75
N GLU A 262 -19.55 16.99 4.72
CA GLU A 262 -20.41 15.95 4.15
C GLU A 262 -20.59 14.79 5.11
N ASP A 263 -21.82 14.30 5.22
CA ASP A 263 -22.18 13.18 6.10
C ASP A 263 -22.45 11.93 5.27
N LEU A 264 -21.37 11.31 4.78
CA LEU A 264 -21.46 10.12 3.92
C LEU A 264 -21.72 8.83 4.71
N MET A 265 -21.40 8.80 6.00
CA MET A 265 -21.61 7.64 6.89
C MET A 265 -22.43 8.02 8.13
N PRO A 266 -23.71 8.45 7.97
CA PRO A 266 -24.54 8.86 9.08
C PRO A 266 -24.88 7.71 10.03
N ASN A 267 -24.96 6.47 9.53
CA ASN A 267 -25.25 5.30 10.36
C ASN A 267 -24.06 4.97 11.27
N LEU A 268 -22.85 4.91 10.70
CA LEU A 268 -21.63 4.69 11.48
C LEU A 268 -21.44 5.84 12.51
N SER A 269 -21.75 7.09 12.13
CA SER A 269 -21.73 8.23 13.06
C SER A 269 -22.69 8.05 14.24
N ARG A 270 -23.88 7.47 14.06
CA ARG A 270 -24.80 7.11 15.16
C ARG A 270 -24.26 6.00 16.06
N TRP A 271 -23.62 4.98 15.47
CA TRP A 271 -22.95 3.94 16.25
C TRP A 271 -21.79 4.51 17.06
N ALA A 272 -21.08 5.48 16.50
CA ALA A 272 -20.00 6.19 17.17
C ALA A 272 -20.45 6.92 18.46
N GLU A 273 -21.69 7.36 18.53
CA GLU A 273 -22.26 7.93 19.76
C GLU A 273 -22.40 6.91 20.91
N ARG A 274 -22.32 5.62 20.62
CA ARG A 274 -22.48 4.50 21.57
C ARG A 274 -21.15 3.89 22.01
N GLY A 275 -20.05 4.20 21.37
CA GLY A 275 -18.73 3.65 21.62
C GLY A 275 -17.68 4.69 21.99
N MET A 276 -16.45 4.22 22.15
CA MET A 276 -15.27 5.05 22.30
C MET A 276 -14.67 5.32 20.92
N ASN A 277 -14.57 6.58 20.55
CA ASN A 277 -13.94 7.02 19.31
C ASN A 277 -12.54 7.53 19.57
N THR A 278 -11.64 7.30 18.62
CA THR A 278 -10.29 7.85 18.61
C THR A 278 -10.15 8.78 17.39
N PRO A 279 -10.33 10.10 17.57
CA PRO A 279 -10.36 11.05 16.44
C PRO A 279 -9.01 11.21 15.74
N ASP A 280 -7.90 11.22 16.51
CA ASP A 280 -6.53 11.28 15.96
C ASP A 280 -5.96 9.87 15.82
N TYR A 281 -6.48 9.14 14.81
CA TYR A 281 -6.07 7.77 14.51
C TYR A 281 -5.32 7.70 13.20
N VAL A 282 -4.06 7.28 13.26
CA VAL A 282 -3.09 7.35 12.17
C VAL A 282 -3.07 6.07 11.36
N LEU A 283 -3.24 6.20 10.07
CA LEU A 283 -2.92 5.17 9.08
C LEU A 283 -1.45 5.32 8.70
N HIS A 284 -0.66 4.33 9.04
CA HIS A 284 0.81 4.41 8.87
C HIS A 284 1.24 4.28 7.43
N THR A 285 0.48 3.55 6.63
CA THR A 285 0.81 3.26 5.24
C THR A 285 -0.46 3.20 4.39
N HIS A 286 -0.25 3.08 3.10
CA HIS A 286 -1.23 2.89 2.07
C HIS A 286 -1.11 1.46 1.54
N GLN A 287 -2.18 0.82 1.21
CA GLN A 287 -2.42 -0.59 0.82
C GLN A 287 -2.97 -1.44 1.96
N THR A 288 -4.03 -2.17 1.65
CA THR A 288 -4.76 -3.08 2.53
C THR A 288 -3.84 -3.99 3.36
N ILE A 289 -2.91 -4.70 2.70
CA ILE A 289 -2.05 -5.69 3.41
C ILE A 289 -1.12 -5.02 4.42
N ARG A 290 -0.70 -3.78 4.17
CA ARG A 290 0.14 -3.01 5.09
C ARG A 290 -0.63 -2.56 6.32
N GLY A 291 -1.88 -2.09 6.12
CA GLY A 291 -2.78 -1.74 7.21
C GLY A 291 -3.12 -2.96 8.07
N LEU A 292 -3.47 -4.10 7.44
CA LEU A 292 -3.69 -5.36 8.14
C LEU A 292 -2.47 -5.80 8.94
N TYR A 293 -1.26 -5.69 8.36
CA TYR A 293 -0.03 -6.00 9.08
C TYR A 293 0.13 -5.11 10.31
N ALA A 294 0.00 -3.80 10.16
CA ALA A 294 0.18 -2.87 11.27
C ALA A 294 -0.83 -3.13 12.39
N MET A 295 -2.10 -3.34 12.07
CA MET A 295 -3.13 -3.56 13.10
C MET A 295 -3.07 -4.94 13.77
N LEU A 296 -2.70 -5.99 13.01
CA LEU A 296 -2.69 -7.37 13.51
C LEU A 296 -1.36 -7.81 14.10
N CYS A 297 -0.24 -7.17 13.70
CA CYS A 297 1.10 -7.50 14.18
C CYS A 297 1.74 -6.38 15.02
N GLY A 298 1.03 -5.27 15.26
CA GLY A 298 1.45 -4.20 16.18
C GLY A 298 2.79 -3.60 15.83
N ASP A 299 3.02 -3.30 14.54
CA ASP A 299 4.29 -2.82 14.05
C ASP A 299 4.16 -2.02 12.76
N TYR A 300 5.14 -1.15 12.50
CA TYR A 300 5.17 -0.37 11.27
C TYR A 300 5.49 -1.25 10.06
N ASP A 301 4.72 -1.14 8.98
CA ASP A 301 5.16 -1.60 7.67
C ASP A 301 6.21 -0.62 7.09
N LYS A 302 6.77 -0.94 5.92
CA LYS A 302 7.72 -0.07 5.22
C LYS A 302 7.09 1.29 4.93
N LEU A 303 7.74 2.35 5.41
CA LEU A 303 7.31 3.73 5.16
C LEU A 303 7.85 4.25 3.81
N ASN A 304 7.62 3.47 2.77
CA ASN A 304 8.04 3.74 1.39
C ASN A 304 7.15 2.97 0.38
N ASN A 305 7.51 3.02 -0.90
CA ASN A 305 6.81 2.30 -1.99
C ASN A 305 7.35 0.88 -2.25
N GLY A 306 8.17 0.32 -1.38
CA GLY A 306 8.74 -1.02 -1.56
C GLY A 306 7.72 -2.15 -1.31
N THR A 307 8.18 -3.39 -1.40
CA THR A 307 7.36 -4.57 -1.09
C THR A 307 6.87 -4.53 0.36
N PRO A 308 5.58 -4.83 0.63
CA PRO A 308 5.04 -4.85 1.98
C PRO A 308 5.74 -5.87 2.89
N LYS A 309 6.04 -5.50 4.14
CA LYS A 309 6.59 -6.43 5.16
C LYS A 309 5.69 -7.63 5.41
N GLY A 310 4.38 -7.44 5.35
CA GLY A 310 3.43 -8.54 5.49
C GLY A 310 3.74 -9.69 4.53
N VAL A 311 4.12 -9.38 3.29
CA VAL A 311 4.55 -10.40 2.31
C VAL A 311 5.90 -11.02 2.69
N GLU A 312 6.85 -10.22 3.16
CA GLU A 312 8.17 -10.68 3.59
C GLU A 312 8.12 -11.56 4.84
N MET A 313 7.13 -11.37 5.70
CA MET A 313 6.92 -12.19 6.90
C MET A 313 6.57 -13.65 6.64
N LEU A 314 6.25 -14.03 5.42
CA LEU A 314 6.08 -15.45 5.06
C LEU A 314 7.28 -16.31 5.47
N THR A 315 8.40 -15.70 5.81
CA THR A 315 9.64 -16.36 6.17
C THR A 315 10.10 -16.17 7.60
N GLN A 316 9.47 -15.27 8.35
CA GLN A 316 9.89 -14.93 9.72
C GLN A 316 8.90 -15.48 10.75
N GLN A 317 9.19 -16.65 11.31
CA GLN A 317 8.29 -17.31 12.27
C GLN A 317 8.25 -16.66 13.64
N GLU A 318 9.39 -16.29 14.20
CA GLU A 318 9.43 -15.71 15.55
C GLU A 318 8.58 -14.44 15.63
N ARG A 319 8.66 -13.59 14.62
CA ARG A 319 7.87 -12.37 14.57
C ARG A 319 6.38 -12.63 14.46
N ASN A 320 5.97 -13.64 13.69
CA ASN A 320 4.57 -14.01 13.49
C ASN A 320 3.89 -14.44 14.81
N GLN A 321 4.63 -15.01 15.74
CA GLN A 321 4.11 -15.38 17.06
C GLN A 321 3.69 -14.17 17.90
N ALA A 322 4.20 -12.98 17.63
CA ALA A 322 3.78 -11.74 18.31
C ALA A 322 2.48 -11.15 17.74
N CYS A 323 2.05 -11.56 16.55
CA CYS A 323 0.82 -11.06 15.95
C CYS A 323 -0.43 -11.42 16.77
N LEU A 324 -1.41 -10.55 16.81
CA LEU A 324 -2.62 -10.70 17.62
C LEU A 324 -3.35 -12.03 17.43
N PRO A 325 -3.57 -12.56 16.20
CA PRO A 325 -4.22 -13.86 16.05
C PRO A 325 -3.43 -14.99 16.71
N ALA A 326 -2.10 -15.01 16.55
CA ALA A 326 -1.24 -16.02 17.20
C ALA A 326 -1.29 -15.91 18.72
N GLN A 327 -1.27 -14.69 19.27
CA GLN A 327 -1.36 -14.46 20.72
C GLN A 327 -2.71 -14.90 21.28
N LEU A 328 -3.83 -14.50 20.67
CA LEU A 328 -5.16 -14.90 21.13
C LEU A 328 -5.36 -16.42 21.02
N ARG A 329 -4.86 -17.06 19.96
CA ARG A 329 -4.87 -18.52 19.84
C ARG A 329 -4.14 -19.22 20.98
N GLN A 330 -2.96 -18.73 21.38
CA GLN A 330 -2.23 -19.26 22.55
C GLN A 330 -3.03 -19.14 23.85
N HIS A 331 -3.95 -18.15 23.94
CA HIS A 331 -4.85 -17.95 25.07
C HIS A 331 -6.23 -18.59 24.89
N GLY A 332 -6.36 -19.54 23.96
CA GLY A 332 -7.53 -20.39 23.81
C GLY A 332 -8.65 -19.82 22.93
N PHE A 333 -8.43 -18.75 22.18
CA PHE A 333 -9.37 -18.27 21.17
C PHE A 333 -9.27 -19.10 19.89
N SER A 334 -10.37 -19.32 19.20
CA SER A 334 -10.36 -19.66 17.77
C SER A 334 -10.25 -18.40 16.95
N THR A 335 -9.39 -18.37 15.94
CA THR A 335 -9.04 -17.16 15.21
C THR A 335 -9.43 -17.27 13.75
N HIS A 336 -10.21 -16.30 13.28
CA HIS A 336 -10.88 -16.34 11.99
C HIS A 336 -10.64 -15.06 11.21
N TYR A 337 -10.40 -15.20 9.90
CA TYR A 337 -10.32 -14.12 8.94
C TYR A 337 -11.31 -14.34 7.80
N LEU A 338 -12.09 -13.31 7.47
CA LEU A 338 -13.08 -13.36 6.39
C LEU A 338 -13.02 -12.06 5.58
N GLN A 339 -12.86 -12.17 4.26
CA GLN A 339 -12.87 -11.01 3.36
C GLN A 339 -13.79 -11.20 2.16
N GLY A 340 -14.28 -10.08 1.59
CA GLY A 340 -15.18 -10.09 0.44
C GLY A 340 -14.50 -10.44 -0.89
N ALA A 341 -13.18 -10.32 -0.99
CA ALA A 341 -12.38 -10.60 -2.18
C ALA A 341 -11.70 -11.97 -2.14
N GLY A 342 -11.09 -12.38 -3.26
CA GLY A 342 -10.22 -13.56 -3.30
C GLY A 342 -8.95 -13.37 -2.48
N LEU A 343 -8.48 -14.43 -1.81
CA LEU A 343 -7.34 -14.36 -0.88
C LEU A 343 -5.97 -14.26 -1.57
N ARG A 344 -5.85 -14.69 -2.82
CA ARG A 344 -4.55 -14.74 -3.52
C ARG A 344 -3.94 -13.37 -3.76
N PHE A 345 -4.77 -12.35 -3.93
CA PHE A 345 -4.28 -10.98 -4.07
C PHE A 345 -3.52 -10.54 -2.82
N MET A 346 -2.27 -10.09 -3.02
CA MET A 346 -1.30 -9.77 -1.96
C MET A 346 -1.03 -10.93 -0.99
N ALA A 347 -1.07 -12.18 -1.49
CA ALA A 347 -0.70 -13.40 -0.78
C ALA A 347 -1.41 -13.60 0.59
N LYS A 348 -2.62 -13.07 0.76
CA LYS A 348 -3.38 -13.21 2.02
C LYS A 348 -3.75 -14.66 2.34
N ASP A 349 -3.88 -15.52 1.33
CA ASP A 349 -4.03 -16.97 1.47
C ASP A 349 -2.87 -17.63 2.24
N LYS A 350 -1.69 -17.02 2.20
CA LYS A 350 -0.48 -17.46 2.90
C LYS A 350 -0.22 -16.67 4.17
N ILE A 351 -0.35 -15.34 4.11
CA ILE A 351 -0.02 -14.45 5.22
C ILE A 351 -0.96 -14.66 6.40
N MET A 352 -2.27 -14.75 6.18
CA MET A 352 -3.23 -14.83 7.29
C MET A 352 -3.06 -16.11 8.13
N PRO A 353 -2.96 -17.33 7.56
CA PRO A 353 -2.61 -18.51 8.36
C PRO A 353 -1.25 -18.38 9.06
N HIS A 354 -0.28 -17.72 8.41
CA HIS A 354 1.08 -17.58 8.92
C HIS A 354 1.17 -16.69 10.16
N ILE A 355 0.35 -15.64 10.25
CA ILE A 355 0.25 -14.77 11.43
C ILE A 355 -0.69 -15.30 12.52
N GLY A 356 -1.24 -16.50 12.35
CA GLY A 356 -1.91 -17.25 13.42
C GLY A 356 -3.42 -17.41 13.30
N PHE A 357 -4.05 -17.12 12.17
CA PHE A 357 -5.46 -17.44 11.95
C PHE A 357 -5.66 -18.96 11.74
N ASP A 358 -6.61 -19.54 12.47
CA ASP A 358 -6.99 -20.96 12.33
C ASP A 358 -7.84 -21.19 11.07
N ALA A 359 -8.69 -20.22 10.71
CA ALA A 359 -9.53 -20.25 9.53
C ALA A 359 -9.42 -18.96 8.74
N THR A 360 -9.17 -19.07 7.43
CA THR A 360 -9.02 -17.95 6.52
C THR A 360 -9.91 -18.16 5.31
N HIS A 361 -10.88 -17.27 5.10
CA HIS A 361 -11.88 -17.37 4.05
C HIS A 361 -11.93 -16.12 3.19
N GLY A 362 -12.05 -16.32 1.89
CA GLY A 362 -12.25 -15.27 0.90
C GLY A 362 -13.55 -15.45 0.14
N LEU A 363 -13.62 -14.89 -1.07
CA LEU A 363 -14.80 -14.92 -1.93
C LEU A 363 -15.42 -16.31 -2.10
N GLU A 364 -14.60 -17.35 -2.19
CA GLU A 364 -15.01 -18.73 -2.43
C GLU A 364 -15.82 -19.36 -1.29
N TRP A 365 -15.77 -18.76 -0.10
CA TRP A 365 -16.55 -19.25 1.05
C TRP A 365 -18.04 -18.86 0.96
N PHE A 366 -18.34 -17.72 0.32
CA PHE A 366 -19.69 -17.19 0.28
C PHE A 366 -20.58 -17.95 -0.69
N SER A 367 -21.71 -18.45 -0.19
CA SER A 367 -22.75 -19.13 -0.99
C SER A 367 -23.91 -18.22 -1.42
N ASN A 368 -24.07 -17.05 -0.77
CA ASN A 368 -25.12 -16.08 -1.11
C ASN A 368 -24.76 -15.32 -2.40
N ALA A 369 -25.78 -14.86 -3.13
CA ALA A 369 -25.60 -14.07 -4.34
C ALA A 369 -25.21 -12.61 -4.00
N ASN A 370 -24.52 -11.94 -4.92
CA ASN A 370 -24.32 -10.51 -4.86
C ASN A 370 -25.62 -9.75 -5.14
N HIS A 371 -25.78 -8.56 -4.56
CA HIS A 371 -26.89 -7.65 -4.84
C HIS A 371 -26.59 -6.76 -6.05
N LEU A 372 -25.32 -6.62 -6.41
CA LEU A 372 -24.87 -5.91 -7.61
C LEU A 372 -23.62 -6.60 -8.18
N GLU A 373 -23.36 -6.39 -9.46
CA GLU A 373 -22.12 -6.86 -10.08
C GLU A 373 -20.94 -6.05 -9.57
N PHE A 374 -19.95 -6.74 -8.98
CA PHE A 374 -18.76 -6.14 -8.43
C PHE A 374 -17.50 -6.95 -8.79
N PRO A 375 -16.53 -6.35 -9.50
CA PRO A 375 -15.39 -7.08 -10.08
C PRO A 375 -14.48 -7.75 -9.06
N TRP A 376 -14.36 -7.17 -7.86
CA TRP A 376 -13.44 -7.66 -6.83
C TRP A 376 -14.00 -8.81 -5.98
N GLY A 377 -15.30 -9.04 -6.02
CA GLY A 377 -15.90 -10.13 -5.26
C GLY A 377 -17.30 -9.86 -4.73
N LYS A 378 -17.46 -9.84 -3.42
CA LYS A 378 -18.73 -9.56 -2.76
C LYS A 378 -18.96 -8.05 -2.66
N ASP A 379 -20.16 -7.61 -3.05
CA ASP A 379 -20.64 -6.29 -2.63
C ASP A 379 -20.85 -6.27 -1.10
N ASP A 380 -20.81 -5.07 -0.52
CA ASP A 380 -20.78 -4.92 0.94
C ASP A 380 -22.02 -5.51 1.64
N LYS A 381 -23.21 -5.44 1.03
CA LYS A 381 -24.42 -6.00 1.62
C LYS A 381 -24.37 -7.53 1.63
N ALA A 382 -24.00 -8.13 0.51
CA ALA A 382 -23.83 -9.59 0.43
C ALA A 382 -22.71 -10.09 1.34
N PHE A 383 -21.63 -9.31 1.46
CA PHE A 383 -20.53 -9.60 2.38
C PHE A 383 -21.01 -9.64 3.83
N PHE A 384 -21.69 -8.60 4.30
CA PHE A 384 -22.15 -8.52 5.68
C PHE A 384 -23.29 -9.52 5.99
N GLU A 385 -24.14 -9.88 5.02
CA GLU A 385 -25.10 -10.96 5.19
C GLU A 385 -24.37 -12.30 5.47
N GLY A 386 -23.36 -12.65 4.67
CA GLY A 386 -22.54 -13.84 4.90
C GLY A 386 -21.74 -13.75 6.20
N ALA A 387 -21.18 -12.59 6.54
CA ALA A 387 -20.46 -12.39 7.79
C ALA A 387 -21.38 -12.58 9.03
N LEU A 388 -22.65 -12.15 8.96
CA LEU A 388 -23.62 -12.34 10.03
C LEU A 388 -23.94 -13.83 10.24
N ASP A 389 -24.05 -14.60 9.16
CA ASP A 389 -24.21 -16.04 9.22
C ASP A 389 -22.97 -16.72 9.82
N TYR A 390 -21.77 -16.25 9.47
CA TYR A 390 -20.52 -16.76 10.03
C TYR A 390 -20.44 -16.52 11.53
N VAL A 391 -20.76 -15.30 12.00
CA VAL A 391 -20.86 -14.98 13.43
C VAL A 391 -21.89 -15.87 14.13
N GLY A 392 -23.02 -16.15 13.50
CA GLY A 392 -24.04 -17.08 13.99
C GLY A 392 -23.47 -18.50 14.21
N GLN A 393 -22.58 -18.97 13.35
CA GLN A 393 -21.87 -20.26 13.52
C GLN A 393 -20.85 -20.19 14.67
N LEU A 394 -20.06 -19.13 14.75
CA LEU A 394 -19.08 -18.92 15.84
C LEU A 394 -19.76 -18.88 17.21
N LYS A 395 -20.91 -18.24 17.30
CA LYS A 395 -21.69 -18.15 18.55
C LYS A 395 -22.14 -19.51 19.09
N GLN A 396 -22.25 -20.52 18.27
CA GLN A 396 -22.58 -21.89 18.69
C GLN A 396 -21.39 -22.62 19.33
N GLN A 397 -20.19 -22.09 19.16
CA GLN A 397 -18.97 -22.66 19.72
C GLN A 397 -18.84 -22.31 21.22
N LYS A 398 -18.28 -23.23 22.00
CA LYS A 398 -17.99 -22.97 23.42
C LYS A 398 -16.73 -22.15 23.66
N GLN A 399 -15.84 -22.16 22.68
CA GLN A 399 -14.55 -21.47 22.71
C GLN A 399 -14.75 -19.98 22.42
N PRO A 400 -14.01 -19.08 23.07
CA PRO A 400 -13.96 -17.69 22.66
C PRO A 400 -13.38 -17.57 21.23
N TRP A 401 -13.80 -16.56 20.52
CA TRP A 401 -13.36 -16.40 19.13
C TRP A 401 -12.89 -14.96 18.86
N MET A 402 -11.95 -14.87 17.93
CA MET A 402 -11.57 -13.63 17.26
C MET A 402 -11.95 -13.74 15.79
N LEU A 403 -12.66 -12.75 15.27
CA LEU A 403 -12.98 -12.65 13.85
C LEU A 403 -12.50 -11.30 13.31
N THR A 404 -11.74 -11.33 12.23
CA THR A 404 -11.39 -10.14 11.46
C THR A 404 -12.14 -10.15 10.14
N LEU A 405 -12.93 -9.12 9.89
CA LEU A 405 -13.66 -8.87 8.66
C LEU A 405 -12.95 -7.78 7.84
N LEU A 406 -12.83 -7.98 6.53
CA LEU A 406 -12.33 -6.97 5.60
C LEU A 406 -13.33 -6.78 4.46
N THR A 407 -13.87 -5.57 4.32
CA THR A 407 -14.73 -5.19 3.20
C THR A 407 -13.90 -4.96 1.93
N VAL A 408 -14.56 -4.81 0.79
CA VAL A 408 -13.89 -4.52 -0.48
C VAL A 408 -14.74 -3.63 -1.40
N GLY A 409 -16.01 -3.39 -1.05
CA GLY A 409 -16.98 -2.72 -1.91
C GLY A 409 -16.64 -1.27 -2.26
N THR A 410 -15.89 -0.60 -1.42
CA THR A 410 -15.38 0.77 -1.66
C THR A 410 -14.07 0.83 -2.44
N HIS A 411 -13.59 -0.31 -2.97
CA HIS A 411 -12.48 -0.34 -3.93
C HIS A 411 -12.95 0.10 -5.32
N GLN A 412 -12.05 0.66 -6.13
CA GLN A 412 -12.38 0.96 -7.53
C GLN A 412 -12.81 -0.31 -8.28
N PRO A 413 -13.79 -0.23 -9.16
CA PRO A 413 -14.38 0.95 -9.81
C PRO A 413 -15.52 1.65 -9.05
N TYR A 414 -15.67 1.48 -7.73
CA TYR A 414 -16.72 2.10 -6.89
C TYR A 414 -18.13 1.74 -7.33
N SER A 415 -18.42 0.45 -7.37
CA SER A 415 -19.74 -0.04 -7.76
C SER A 415 -20.78 0.23 -6.67
N ALA A 416 -21.92 0.76 -7.05
CA ALA A 416 -23.06 0.96 -6.17
C ALA A 416 -24.39 0.75 -6.95
N PRO A 417 -25.50 0.41 -6.27
CA PRO A 417 -26.82 0.33 -6.91
C PRO A 417 -27.24 1.67 -7.54
N GLU A 418 -28.08 1.61 -8.59
CA GLU A 418 -28.49 2.80 -9.34
C GLU A 418 -29.14 3.87 -8.47
N ASP A 419 -29.90 3.48 -7.46
CA ASP A 419 -30.54 4.41 -6.52
C ASP A 419 -29.53 5.16 -5.63
N TYR A 420 -28.37 4.56 -5.34
CA TYR A 420 -27.24 5.25 -4.66
C TYR A 420 -26.52 6.16 -5.65
N LEU A 421 -26.20 5.69 -6.85
CA LEU A 421 -25.60 6.51 -7.89
C LEU A 421 -26.44 7.77 -8.22
N ALA A 422 -27.77 7.69 -8.07
CA ALA A 422 -28.66 8.83 -8.27
C ALA A 422 -28.69 9.82 -7.09
N ARG A 423 -28.30 9.40 -5.87
CA ARG A 423 -28.34 10.21 -4.64
C ARG A 423 -27.06 10.98 -4.37
N TYR A 424 -25.92 10.47 -4.87
CA TYR A 424 -24.59 11.01 -4.58
C TYR A 424 -23.96 11.63 -5.82
N GLU A 425 -23.04 12.56 -5.61
CA GLU A 425 -22.38 13.30 -6.71
C GLU A 425 -21.37 12.44 -7.48
N THR A 426 -20.74 11.48 -6.79
CA THR A 426 -19.72 10.62 -7.38
C THR A 426 -19.97 9.13 -7.07
N PRO A 427 -19.50 8.21 -7.95
CA PRO A 427 -19.57 6.77 -7.65
C PRO A 427 -18.87 6.38 -6.34
N LYS A 428 -17.78 7.04 -5.98
CA LYS A 428 -17.08 6.84 -4.70
C LYS A 428 -17.98 7.15 -3.50
N GLN A 429 -18.65 8.31 -3.51
CA GLN A 429 -19.60 8.67 -2.45
C GLN A 429 -20.79 7.70 -2.40
N ALA A 430 -21.29 7.25 -3.56
CA ALA A 430 -22.37 6.26 -3.64
C ALA A 430 -21.97 4.92 -3.03
N ALA A 431 -20.75 4.44 -3.31
CA ALA A 431 -20.23 3.20 -2.73
C ALA A 431 -20.06 3.32 -1.21
N VAL A 432 -19.57 4.45 -0.71
CA VAL A 432 -19.46 4.73 0.74
C VAL A 432 -20.84 4.75 1.42
N GLY A 433 -21.85 5.39 0.81
CA GLY A 433 -23.22 5.38 1.35
C GLY A 433 -23.84 3.97 1.34
N TYR A 434 -23.54 3.15 0.34
CA TYR A 434 -23.98 1.75 0.29
C TYR A 434 -23.33 0.90 1.37
N LEU A 435 -22.02 1.09 1.59
CA LEU A 435 -21.28 0.46 2.70
C LEU A 435 -21.87 0.84 4.06
N ASP A 436 -22.19 2.13 4.27
CA ASP A 436 -22.75 2.61 5.56
C ASP A 436 -24.09 1.94 5.88
N ASP A 437 -24.98 1.80 4.90
CA ASP A 437 -26.26 1.13 5.07
C ASP A 437 -26.10 -0.40 5.26
N ALA A 438 -25.14 -1.03 4.59
CA ALA A 438 -24.84 -2.44 4.76
C ALA A 438 -24.25 -2.74 6.15
N LEU A 439 -23.35 -1.89 6.63
CA LEU A 439 -22.75 -1.97 7.96
C LEU A 439 -23.81 -1.78 9.07
N GLU A 440 -24.74 -0.83 8.89
CA GLU A 440 -25.87 -0.63 9.82
C GLU A 440 -26.70 -1.91 9.97
N GLN A 441 -27.04 -2.56 8.83
CA GLN A 441 -27.82 -3.80 8.85
C GLN A 441 -27.07 -4.91 9.59
N PHE A 442 -25.75 -5.00 9.40
CA PHE A 442 -24.89 -5.97 10.05
C PHE A 442 -24.82 -5.70 11.58
N LEU A 443 -24.48 -4.49 12.00
CA LEU A 443 -24.38 -4.13 13.42
C LEU A 443 -25.71 -4.30 14.15
N SER A 444 -26.82 -3.86 13.55
CA SER A 444 -28.16 -4.11 14.06
C SER A 444 -28.49 -5.62 14.12
N GLY A 445 -27.98 -6.41 13.18
CA GLY A 445 -28.07 -7.87 13.19
C GLY A 445 -27.33 -8.49 14.38
N LEU A 446 -26.09 -8.05 14.63
CA LEU A 446 -25.29 -8.46 15.80
C LEU A 446 -25.98 -8.13 17.11
N GLU A 447 -26.57 -6.91 17.21
CA GLU A 447 -27.30 -6.47 18.39
C GLU A 447 -28.54 -7.35 18.65
N ARG A 448 -29.35 -7.61 17.61
CA ARG A 448 -30.52 -8.52 17.72
C ARG A 448 -30.13 -9.93 18.12
N GLN A 449 -28.99 -10.44 17.64
CA GLN A 449 -28.45 -11.73 18.04
C GLN A 449 -27.82 -11.73 19.45
N GLY A 450 -27.68 -10.56 20.10
CA GLY A 450 -27.07 -10.38 21.41
C GLY A 450 -25.56 -10.55 21.41
N VAL A 451 -24.89 -10.48 20.23
CA VAL A 451 -23.43 -10.61 20.09
C VAL A 451 -22.69 -9.46 20.77
N LEU A 452 -23.25 -8.24 20.71
CA LEU A 452 -22.63 -7.05 21.30
C LEU A 452 -22.52 -7.11 22.83
N LYS A 453 -23.24 -8.04 23.47
CA LYS A 453 -23.25 -8.17 24.95
C LYS A 453 -22.00 -8.82 25.50
N ASP A 454 -21.26 -9.58 24.70
CA ASP A 454 -20.11 -10.36 25.11
C ASP A 454 -18.95 -10.29 24.10
N THR A 455 -18.96 -9.30 23.23
CA THR A 455 -17.96 -9.15 22.17
C THR A 455 -17.39 -7.74 22.18
N LEU A 456 -16.07 -7.64 22.19
CA LEU A 456 -15.36 -6.42 21.89
C LEU A 456 -15.38 -6.23 20.37
N VAL A 457 -16.08 -5.19 19.91
CA VAL A 457 -16.13 -4.85 18.48
C VAL A 457 -15.27 -3.63 18.21
N VAL A 458 -14.33 -3.77 17.31
CA VAL A 458 -13.49 -2.69 16.82
C VAL A 458 -13.81 -2.45 15.35
N ILE A 459 -14.25 -1.25 15.01
CA ILE A 459 -14.49 -0.83 13.62
C ILE A 459 -13.41 0.18 13.27
N THR A 460 -12.67 -0.09 12.22
CA THR A 460 -11.55 0.73 11.76
C THR A 460 -11.45 0.70 10.24
N SER A 461 -10.56 1.47 9.66
CA SER A 461 -10.19 1.35 8.24
C SER A 461 -8.87 0.59 8.10
N ASP A 462 -8.70 -0.15 7.01
CA ASP A 462 -7.43 -0.78 6.64
C ASP A 462 -6.45 0.24 6.04
N GLU A 463 -6.96 1.13 5.21
CA GLU A 463 -6.27 2.27 4.60
C GLU A 463 -7.26 3.42 4.36
N SER A 464 -6.84 4.50 3.70
CA SER A 464 -7.72 5.60 3.31
C SER A 464 -7.49 6.01 1.86
N HIS A 465 -8.56 6.03 1.09
CA HIS A 465 -8.57 6.59 -0.27
C HIS A 465 -8.53 8.13 -0.32
N GLY A 466 -8.37 8.77 0.84
CA GLY A 466 -8.34 10.22 0.96
C GLY A 466 -9.68 10.90 0.63
N ILE A 467 -9.72 12.20 0.81
CA ILE A 467 -10.83 13.08 0.44
C ILE A 467 -10.22 14.30 -0.24
N ASP A 468 -10.73 14.66 -1.42
CA ASP A 468 -10.26 15.82 -2.15
C ASP A 468 -10.43 17.10 -1.32
N GLY A 469 -9.36 17.87 -1.21
CA GLY A 469 -9.34 19.11 -0.45
C GLY A 469 -9.26 18.97 1.07
N VAL A 470 -9.29 17.75 1.62
CA VAL A 470 -9.09 17.49 3.06
C VAL A 470 -7.66 17.07 3.31
N ARG A 471 -6.91 17.93 3.99
CA ARG A 471 -5.51 17.67 4.32
C ARG A 471 -5.40 16.44 5.24
N LEU A 472 -4.40 15.62 4.99
CA LEU A 472 -4.11 14.40 5.74
C LEU A 472 -5.18 13.31 5.68
N ALA A 473 -6.27 13.46 4.92
CA ALA A 473 -7.31 12.44 4.83
C ALA A 473 -6.77 11.05 4.45
N SER A 474 -5.69 10.98 3.67
CA SER A 474 -5.00 9.71 3.33
C SER A 474 -4.25 9.05 4.50
N SER A 475 -3.92 9.80 5.56
CA SER A 475 -3.32 9.28 6.80
C SER A 475 -4.32 9.25 7.95
N TRP A 476 -5.52 9.77 7.75
CA TRP A 476 -6.54 9.89 8.76
C TRP A 476 -7.49 8.71 8.73
N GLY A 477 -7.23 7.73 9.58
CA GLY A 477 -8.13 6.63 9.85
C GLY A 477 -9.09 6.93 11.01
N PHE A 478 -9.69 5.88 11.53
CA PHE A 478 -10.52 5.94 12.72
C PHE A 478 -10.45 4.64 13.51
N ASN A 479 -10.79 4.73 14.76
CA ASN A 479 -11.08 3.58 15.61
C ASN A 479 -12.36 3.87 16.39
N LEU A 480 -13.36 3.03 16.18
CA LEU A 480 -14.58 2.98 16.98
C LEU A 480 -14.61 1.66 17.75
N THR A 481 -14.55 1.74 19.06
CA THR A 481 -14.61 0.59 19.96
C THR A 481 -15.97 0.49 20.62
N LEU A 482 -16.67 -0.62 20.38
CA LEU A 482 -17.92 -0.96 21.07
C LEU A 482 -17.62 -2.12 22.03
N ALA A 483 -17.63 -1.84 23.32
CA ALA A 483 -17.39 -2.83 24.38
C ALA A 483 -18.67 -3.08 25.19
N PRO A 484 -18.85 -4.27 25.79
CA PRO A 484 -19.96 -4.53 26.71
C PRO A 484 -20.08 -3.47 27.82
N GLU A 485 -18.93 -3.01 28.34
CA GLU A 485 -18.80 -1.99 29.38
C GLU A 485 -18.61 -0.56 28.83
N HIS A 486 -19.17 -0.27 27.67
CA HIS A 486 -19.01 1.04 27.00
C HIS A 486 -19.38 2.26 27.85
N GLU A 487 -20.22 2.09 28.86
CA GLU A 487 -20.58 3.18 29.82
C GLU A 487 -19.39 3.58 30.72
N GLN A 488 -18.38 2.70 30.86
CA GLN A 488 -17.17 2.96 31.65
C GLN A 488 -16.07 3.59 30.83
N LEU A 489 -16.18 3.56 29.48
CA LEU A 489 -15.21 4.12 28.57
C LEU A 489 -15.58 5.56 28.17
N PRO A 490 -14.58 6.42 27.91
CA PRO A 490 -14.84 7.76 27.40
C PRO A 490 -15.43 7.70 25.98
N ARG A 491 -16.28 8.64 25.61
CA ARG A 491 -16.85 8.76 24.27
C ARG A 491 -15.77 9.13 23.23
N LEU A 492 -14.78 9.89 23.67
CA LEU A 492 -13.64 10.30 22.86
C LEU A 492 -12.35 9.97 23.60
N ASN A 493 -11.47 9.23 22.95
CA ASN A 493 -10.09 9.08 23.35
C ASN A 493 -9.27 10.13 22.58
N ALA A 494 -8.82 11.17 23.28
CA ALA A 494 -8.16 12.32 22.69
C ALA A 494 -6.67 12.09 22.38
N GLY A 495 -6.12 10.93 22.73
CA GLY A 495 -4.73 10.59 22.45
C GLY A 495 -4.47 10.35 20.95
N VAL A 496 -3.20 10.43 20.57
CA VAL A 496 -2.74 10.06 19.21
C VAL A 496 -2.46 8.57 19.18
N TYR A 497 -3.19 7.86 18.36
CA TYR A 497 -3.05 6.41 18.15
C TYR A 497 -3.00 6.06 16.68
N GLY A 498 -2.73 4.80 16.34
CA GLY A 498 -2.73 4.30 14.99
C GLY A 498 -2.88 2.78 14.92
N HIS A 499 -2.75 2.24 13.74
CA HIS A 499 -2.89 0.79 13.53
C HIS A 499 -1.96 -0.05 14.43
N VAL A 500 -0.71 0.39 14.64
CA VAL A 500 0.27 -0.32 15.47
C VAL A 500 -0.19 -0.52 16.92
N ASP A 501 -1.15 0.29 17.37
CA ASP A 501 -1.64 0.26 18.74
C ASP A 501 -2.72 -0.82 18.98
N LEU A 502 -3.36 -1.31 17.92
CA LEU A 502 -4.54 -2.15 18.05
C LEU A 502 -4.26 -3.51 18.70
N SER A 503 -3.19 -4.18 18.29
CA SER A 503 -2.83 -5.49 18.86
C SER A 503 -2.53 -5.42 20.36
N ALA A 504 -1.71 -4.44 20.77
CA ALA A 504 -1.41 -4.21 22.18
C ALA A 504 -2.68 -3.84 22.98
N SER A 505 -3.56 -3.02 22.39
CA SER A 505 -4.81 -2.60 23.02
C SER A 505 -5.75 -3.77 23.32
N ILE A 506 -5.93 -4.67 22.36
CA ILE A 506 -6.82 -5.83 22.54
C ILE A 506 -6.26 -6.78 23.60
N LEU A 507 -4.96 -7.03 23.60
CA LEU A 507 -4.33 -7.85 24.65
C LEU A 507 -4.45 -7.19 26.03
N ASP A 508 -4.18 -5.90 26.13
CA ASP A 508 -4.32 -5.13 27.38
C ASP A 508 -5.77 -5.08 27.89
N TYR A 509 -6.76 -5.00 26.99
CA TYR A 509 -8.19 -5.06 27.34
C TYR A 509 -8.55 -6.37 28.07
N PHE A 510 -8.02 -7.49 27.62
CA PHE A 510 -8.23 -8.81 28.26
C PHE A 510 -7.27 -9.10 29.44
N ASP A 511 -6.39 -8.16 29.78
CA ASP A 511 -5.31 -8.34 30.77
C ASP A 511 -4.39 -9.53 30.43
N LEU A 512 -4.16 -9.77 29.15
CA LEU A 512 -3.26 -10.79 28.62
C LEU A 512 -1.83 -10.25 28.50
N PRO A 513 -0.81 -11.12 28.58
CA PRO A 513 0.57 -10.70 28.35
C PRO A 513 0.73 -10.05 26.98
N VAL A 514 1.33 -8.87 26.92
CA VAL A 514 1.60 -8.14 25.68
C VAL A 514 3.06 -8.37 25.28
N PRO A 515 3.34 -8.98 24.14
CA PRO A 515 4.72 -9.21 23.68
C PRO A 515 5.50 -7.89 23.54
N THR A 516 6.72 -7.84 24.06
CA THR A 516 7.61 -6.67 23.94
C THR A 516 8.06 -6.39 22.52
N ALA A 517 7.82 -7.32 21.62
CA ALA A 517 8.06 -7.15 20.18
C ALA A 517 7.00 -6.28 19.50
N LEU A 518 5.85 -6.01 20.13
CA LEU A 518 4.86 -5.07 19.62
C LEU A 518 5.33 -3.63 19.89
N SER A 519 4.97 -2.75 18.98
CA SER A 519 5.13 -1.31 19.15
C SER A 519 3.82 -0.69 19.63
N GLY A 520 3.90 0.53 20.15
CA GLY A 520 2.71 1.35 20.36
C GLY A 520 2.19 1.40 21.78
N ARG A 521 0.93 1.84 21.91
CA ARG A 521 0.23 2.12 23.17
C ARG A 521 -1.11 1.38 23.23
N SER A 522 -1.70 1.27 24.42
CA SER A 522 -3.06 0.76 24.57
C SER A 522 -4.10 1.86 24.44
N LEU A 523 -5.09 1.69 23.57
CA LEU A 523 -6.29 2.52 23.46
C LEU A 523 -7.14 2.53 24.74
N PHE A 524 -6.95 1.53 25.62
CA PHE A 524 -7.63 1.40 26.91
C PHE A 524 -6.85 2.02 28.07
N ARG A 525 -5.90 2.90 27.76
CA ARG A 525 -5.13 3.67 28.73
C ARG A 525 -5.11 5.15 28.36
N ASP A 526 -5.03 5.99 29.37
CA ASP A 526 -4.83 7.43 29.23
C ASP A 526 -3.34 7.77 29.46
N TYR A 527 -2.77 8.67 28.68
CA TYR A 527 -1.34 9.01 28.68
C TYR A 527 -1.16 10.51 28.82
N ASP A 528 -0.38 10.91 29.82
CA ASP A 528 0.00 12.33 30.04
C ASP A 528 1.06 12.82 29.06
N SER A 529 1.79 11.89 28.41
CA SER A 529 2.88 12.20 27.48
C SER A 529 2.45 12.06 26.04
N GLY A 530 2.87 12.98 25.17
CA GLY A 530 2.80 12.81 23.72
C GLY A 530 3.65 11.61 23.25
N ARG A 531 3.47 11.20 22.00
CA ARG A 531 4.23 10.10 21.38
C ARG A 531 4.78 10.51 20.02
N GLU A 532 5.89 9.88 19.66
CA GLU A 532 6.37 9.90 18.28
C GLU A 532 5.53 8.95 17.42
N ILE A 533 5.16 9.40 16.23
CA ILE A 533 4.39 8.58 15.30
C ILE A 533 4.70 8.97 13.84
N MET A 534 4.71 7.99 12.96
CA MET A 534 5.01 8.17 11.54
C MET A 534 3.93 7.60 10.63
N SER A 535 3.84 8.16 9.43
CA SER A 535 3.00 7.66 8.34
C SER A 535 3.64 7.94 6.98
N TYR A 536 3.44 7.04 6.04
CA TYR A 536 3.77 7.21 4.64
C TYR A 536 2.57 6.90 3.76
N THR A 537 1.87 7.94 3.34
CA THR A 537 0.70 7.83 2.46
C THR A 537 0.78 8.86 1.34
N ASN A 538 0.27 8.54 0.16
CA ASN A 538 0.30 9.42 -1.02
C ASN A 538 1.70 9.96 -1.37
N GLY A 539 2.75 9.15 -1.15
CA GLY A 539 4.12 9.54 -1.45
C GLY A 539 4.71 10.57 -0.48
N LYS A 540 4.06 10.84 0.64
CA LYS A 540 4.53 11.78 1.67
C LYS A 540 4.87 11.05 2.95
N LEU A 541 6.08 11.28 3.46
CA LEU A 541 6.48 10.83 4.79
C LEU A 541 6.09 11.89 5.81
N ARG A 542 5.35 11.48 6.84
CA ARG A 542 4.86 12.36 7.91
C ARG A 542 5.33 11.87 9.26
N TYR A 543 5.69 12.80 10.11
CA TYR A 543 6.22 12.53 11.44
C TYR A 543 5.71 13.55 12.45
N HIS A 544 5.19 13.09 13.57
CA HIS A 544 4.90 13.91 14.75
C HIS A 544 5.84 13.51 15.88
N ASN A 545 6.48 14.50 16.49
CA ASN A 545 7.52 14.25 17.51
C ASN A 545 6.99 14.07 18.93
N GLY A 546 5.69 14.02 19.14
CA GLY A 546 5.07 13.94 20.46
C GLY A 546 5.17 15.22 21.31
N GLN A 547 5.83 16.27 20.82
CA GLN A 547 6.08 17.52 21.54
C GLN A 547 5.50 18.76 20.82
N GLY A 548 4.49 18.53 19.99
CA GLY A 548 3.79 19.62 19.30
C GLY A 548 4.39 20.03 17.94
N ILE A 549 5.29 19.23 17.36
CA ILE A 549 5.81 19.46 16.01
C ILE A 549 5.41 18.33 15.09
N PHE A 550 4.76 18.69 13.99
CA PHE A 550 4.40 17.81 12.87
C PHE A 550 5.22 18.18 11.66
N SER A 551 5.89 17.21 11.05
CA SER A 551 6.69 17.38 9.84
C SER A 551 6.12 16.56 8.68
N GLU A 552 6.04 17.16 7.49
CA GLU A 552 5.59 16.53 6.26
C GLU A 552 6.66 16.67 5.17
N CYS A 553 7.12 15.54 4.63
CA CYS A 553 8.18 15.45 3.64
C CYS A 553 7.60 14.99 2.29
N ASP A 554 7.69 15.84 1.26
CA ASP A 554 7.18 15.57 -0.10
C ASP A 554 8.18 14.78 -0.94
N MET A 555 9.47 14.93 -0.65
CA MET A 555 10.58 14.29 -1.34
C MET A 555 11.64 13.87 -0.30
N PRO A 556 12.58 12.98 -0.66
CA PRO A 556 13.69 12.68 0.23
C PRO A 556 14.32 13.96 0.73
N ARG A 557 14.29 14.16 2.07
CA ARG A 557 14.94 15.28 2.77
C ARG A 557 14.37 16.69 2.52
N ARG A 558 13.15 16.83 1.97
CA ARG A 558 12.48 18.12 1.85
C ARG A 558 11.21 18.10 2.71
N CYS A 559 11.32 18.61 3.92
CA CYS A 559 10.24 18.57 4.90
C CYS A 559 9.81 19.99 5.28
N ARG A 560 8.51 20.16 5.46
CA ARG A 560 7.88 21.33 6.08
C ARG A 560 7.47 20.95 7.48
N TYR A 561 7.56 21.89 8.42
CA TYR A 561 7.11 21.63 9.78
C TYR A 561 6.03 22.60 10.24
N TYR A 562 5.22 22.10 11.14
CA TYR A 562 4.01 22.77 11.65
C TYR A 562 3.96 22.61 13.15
N GLU A 563 3.42 23.61 13.84
CA GLU A 563 2.99 23.46 15.22
C GLU A 563 1.63 22.78 15.24
N SER A 564 1.53 21.63 15.94
CA SER A 564 0.31 20.81 16.01
C SER A 564 0.29 20.01 17.30
N ALA A 565 -0.86 19.99 17.99
CA ALA A 565 -1.06 19.19 19.19
C ALA A 565 -1.15 17.68 18.89
N GLY A 566 -1.59 17.29 17.66
CA GLY A 566 -1.76 15.91 17.24
C GLY A 566 -1.22 15.65 15.85
N PHE A 567 -1.36 14.42 15.39
CA PHE A 567 -0.90 14.01 14.07
C PHE A 567 -1.88 14.49 12.98
N ILE A 568 -3.19 14.35 13.18
CA ILE A 568 -4.20 14.79 12.22
C ILE A 568 -4.38 16.30 12.34
N ALA A 569 -3.50 17.01 11.66
CA ALA A 569 -3.23 18.43 11.86
C ALA A 569 -3.90 19.32 10.80
N GLU A 570 -5.23 19.25 10.61
CA GLU A 570 -5.93 20.15 9.68
C GLU A 570 -5.78 21.64 10.04
N ARG A 571 -5.61 21.93 11.33
CA ARG A 571 -5.45 23.28 11.86
C ARG A 571 -4.02 23.61 12.28
N ALA A 572 -3.06 22.81 11.86
CA ALA A 572 -1.65 23.05 12.18
C ALA A 572 -1.17 24.39 11.64
N THR A 573 -0.35 25.05 12.41
CA THR A 573 0.26 26.33 12.01
C THR A 573 1.58 26.08 11.33
N PHE A 574 1.70 26.42 10.05
CA PHE A 574 2.96 26.35 9.31
C PHE A 574 4.02 27.22 9.95
N LYS A 575 5.22 26.69 10.19
CA LYS A 575 6.35 27.36 10.83
C LYS A 575 7.54 27.54 9.89
N GLY A 576 7.68 26.71 8.87
CA GLY A 576 8.79 26.80 7.92
C GLY A 576 9.18 25.45 7.31
N ASN A 577 10.38 25.44 6.72
CA ASN A 577 10.99 24.22 6.24
C ASN A 577 11.94 23.68 7.31
N GLU A 578 12.00 22.37 7.45
CA GLU A 578 12.98 21.69 8.29
C GLU A 578 14.41 21.98 7.77
N SER A 579 15.37 21.98 8.69
CA SER A 579 16.78 21.95 8.29
C SER A 579 17.08 20.64 7.54
N SER A 580 18.09 20.67 6.65
CA SER A 580 18.54 19.46 5.94
C SER A 580 18.93 18.33 6.89
N GLN A 581 19.50 18.67 8.05
CA GLN A 581 19.84 17.71 9.09
C GLN A 581 18.59 17.05 9.70
N GLN A 582 17.57 17.83 10.06
CA GLN A 582 16.32 17.31 10.62
C GLN A 582 15.57 16.44 9.61
N ALA A 583 15.49 16.88 8.35
CA ALA A 583 14.86 16.11 7.28
C ALA A 583 15.58 14.77 7.06
N ARG A 584 16.92 14.74 7.09
CA ARG A 584 17.71 13.50 7.05
C ARG A 584 17.42 12.59 8.25
N GLN A 585 17.28 13.12 9.45
CA GLN A 585 16.96 12.33 10.64
C GLN A 585 15.57 11.70 10.54
N ILE A 586 14.55 12.42 10.04
CA ILE A 586 13.20 11.87 9.83
C ILE A 586 13.25 10.73 8.80
N ALA A 587 13.93 10.93 7.67
CA ALA A 587 14.11 9.90 6.65
C ALA A 587 14.89 8.67 7.18
N ALA A 588 15.96 8.91 7.95
CA ALA A 588 16.76 7.85 8.55
C ALA A 588 15.95 7.01 9.55
N ARG A 589 15.03 7.62 10.32
CA ARG A 589 14.10 6.89 11.21
C ARG A 589 13.15 6.00 10.42
N ALA A 590 12.56 6.51 9.33
CA ALA A 590 11.70 5.70 8.46
C ALA A 590 12.46 4.50 7.86
N MET A 591 13.70 4.71 7.42
CA MET A 591 14.56 3.63 6.93
C MET A 591 14.94 2.64 8.04
N ALA A 592 15.20 3.13 9.26
CA ALA A 592 15.54 2.26 10.37
C ALA A 592 14.34 1.42 10.85
N LEU A 593 13.12 1.95 10.83
CA LEU A 593 11.88 1.18 11.02
C LEU A 593 11.77 0.07 9.98
N ASP A 594 12.11 0.37 8.75
CA ASP A 594 12.14 -0.60 7.67
C ASP A 594 13.18 -1.71 7.93
N LEU A 595 14.41 -1.30 8.28
CA LEU A 595 15.53 -2.21 8.53
C LEU A 595 15.42 -2.96 9.87
N SER A 596 14.79 -2.41 10.90
CA SER A 596 14.71 -3.05 12.23
C SER A 596 13.99 -4.40 12.21
N LEU A 597 13.11 -4.59 11.23
CA LEU A 597 12.38 -5.85 11.02
C LEU A 597 12.88 -6.64 9.83
N LEU A 598 13.63 -6.00 8.95
CA LEU A 598 14.38 -6.62 7.87
C LEU A 598 15.81 -6.98 8.28
N ARG A 599 16.18 -6.92 9.54
CA ARG A 599 17.25 -7.81 9.98
C ARG A 599 16.72 -9.23 9.78
N THR A 600 16.67 -9.60 8.49
CA THR A 600 16.75 -11.00 8.13
C THR A 600 17.94 -11.49 8.92
N PRO A 601 17.74 -12.38 9.91
CA PRO A 601 18.90 -12.97 10.51
C PRO A 601 19.71 -13.51 9.33
N LEU A 602 21.01 -13.27 9.31
CA LEU A 602 21.90 -13.84 8.30
C LEU A 602 21.68 -15.36 8.16
N ASN A 603 20.94 -15.92 9.11
CA ASN A 603 20.55 -17.31 9.21
C ASN A 603 19.02 -17.39 9.20
N GLN A 604 18.46 -17.95 8.14
CA GLN A 604 17.03 -18.18 8.00
C GLN A 604 16.73 -19.66 7.90
N ARG A 605 15.77 -20.12 8.68
CA ARG A 605 15.16 -21.44 8.52
C ARG A 605 13.70 -21.25 8.16
N TYR A 606 13.31 -21.86 7.04
CA TYR A 606 11.95 -21.75 6.52
C TYR A 606 11.08 -22.89 7.05
N GLN A 607 9.87 -22.55 7.48
CA GLN A 607 8.85 -23.53 7.87
C GLN A 607 7.58 -23.30 7.03
N PHE A 608 6.84 -24.38 6.77
CA PHE A 608 5.71 -24.40 5.87
C PHE A 608 4.47 -24.91 6.61
N GLY A 609 3.60 -24.00 7.01
CA GLY A 609 2.45 -24.35 7.85
C GLY A 609 2.85 -24.92 9.20
N SER A 610 1.92 -25.60 9.87
CA SER A 610 2.18 -26.18 11.20
C SER A 610 2.97 -27.48 11.18
N ASN A 611 3.04 -28.17 10.03
CA ASN A 611 3.59 -29.51 9.88
C ASN A 611 4.58 -29.64 8.71
N ASN A 612 4.99 -28.54 8.11
CA ASN A 612 5.89 -28.48 6.95
C ASN A 612 5.42 -29.30 5.72
N VAL A 613 4.13 -29.62 5.63
CA VAL A 613 3.54 -30.38 4.52
C VAL A 613 2.83 -29.45 3.55
N ILE A 614 3.23 -29.52 2.28
CA ILE A 614 2.71 -28.65 1.20
C ILE A 614 2.02 -29.54 0.16
N PRO A 615 0.73 -29.34 -0.15
CA PRO A 615 0.06 -30.06 -1.21
C PRO A 615 0.65 -29.66 -2.58
N LEU A 616 0.85 -30.66 -3.43
CA LEU A 616 1.31 -30.49 -4.81
C LEU A 616 0.11 -30.46 -5.76
N GLN A 617 0.32 -29.83 -6.92
CA GLN A 617 -0.60 -29.85 -8.04
C GLN A 617 0.03 -30.64 -9.20
N ALA A 618 -0.82 -31.27 -10.01
CA ALA A 618 -0.36 -31.91 -11.23
C ALA A 618 0.19 -30.86 -12.19
N GLN A 619 1.28 -31.19 -12.90
CA GLN A 619 1.83 -30.33 -13.93
C GLN A 619 0.82 -30.14 -15.08
N ILE A 620 0.64 -28.89 -15.49
CA ILE A 620 -0.21 -28.52 -16.63
C ILE A 620 0.67 -27.81 -17.67
N ASN A 621 0.76 -28.36 -18.88
CA ASN A 621 1.38 -27.74 -20.05
C ASN A 621 2.89 -27.43 -19.93
N ASP A 622 3.73 -28.32 -19.48
CA ASP A 622 5.20 -28.11 -19.32
C ASP A 622 5.61 -26.96 -18.41
N ASP A 623 4.67 -26.25 -17.80
CA ASP A 623 4.95 -25.21 -16.81
C ASP A 623 5.05 -25.83 -15.39
N TRP A 624 6.01 -25.33 -14.61
CA TRP A 624 6.10 -25.67 -13.20
C TRP A 624 4.89 -25.12 -12.47
N ALA A 625 4.07 -26.01 -11.95
CA ALA A 625 2.70 -25.67 -11.54
C ALA A 625 2.62 -24.73 -10.34
N ASP A 626 3.60 -24.74 -9.41
CA ASP A 626 3.50 -23.88 -8.23
C ASP A 626 4.83 -23.50 -7.59
N ASN A 627 4.91 -22.25 -7.20
CA ASN A 627 5.83 -21.75 -6.21
C ASN A 627 5.41 -22.30 -4.85
N LEU A 628 6.09 -23.28 -4.34
CA LEU A 628 5.88 -23.79 -2.98
C LEU A 628 6.33 -22.75 -1.94
N ILE A 629 7.31 -21.93 -2.29
CA ILE A 629 7.81 -20.80 -1.51
C ILE A 629 7.70 -19.54 -2.36
N GLY A 630 7.05 -18.53 -1.85
CA GLY A 630 7.02 -17.21 -2.45
C GLY A 630 8.36 -16.49 -2.36
N ALA A 631 8.53 -15.50 -3.21
CA ALA A 631 9.70 -14.65 -3.25
C ALA A 631 9.98 -14.02 -1.89
N GLN A 632 11.23 -14.10 -1.47
CA GLN A 632 11.72 -13.47 -0.25
C GLN A 632 12.95 -12.67 -0.62
N TYR A 633 12.91 -11.42 -0.24
CA TYR A 633 14.00 -10.52 -0.58
C TYR A 633 15.07 -10.55 0.51
N LEU A 634 16.13 -11.32 0.25
CA LEU A 634 17.30 -11.38 1.11
C LEU A 634 18.28 -10.29 0.70
N GLU A 635 18.84 -9.60 1.68
CA GLU A 635 20.02 -8.77 1.47
C GLU A 635 21.26 -9.56 1.93
N MET A 636 22.18 -9.80 0.99
CA MET A 636 23.42 -10.49 1.26
C MET A 636 24.56 -9.48 1.19
N PRO A 637 25.31 -9.25 2.29
CA PRO A 637 26.39 -8.28 2.30
C PRO A 637 27.51 -8.64 1.32
N LYS A 638 28.19 -7.62 0.81
CA LYS A 638 29.39 -7.81 -0.03
C LYS A 638 30.48 -8.58 0.73
N GLY A 639 31.04 -9.60 0.09
CA GLY A 639 32.10 -10.44 0.64
C GLY A 639 31.61 -11.53 1.57
N SER A 640 30.27 -11.67 1.77
CA SER A 640 29.69 -12.75 2.56
C SER A 640 29.71 -14.07 1.77
N HIS A 641 29.65 -15.18 2.52
CA HIS A 641 29.48 -16.53 2.02
C HIS A 641 28.10 -17.05 2.41
N THR A 642 27.33 -17.57 1.45
CA THR A 642 25.97 -18.06 1.72
C THR A 642 25.89 -19.55 1.48
N ARG A 643 25.38 -20.30 2.47
CA ARG A 643 25.11 -21.73 2.40
C ARG A 643 23.61 -21.98 2.45
N VAL A 644 23.14 -22.87 1.59
CA VAL A 644 21.72 -23.25 1.47
C VAL A 644 21.59 -24.75 1.69
N ARG A 645 20.70 -25.12 2.62
CA ARG A 645 20.29 -26.51 2.81
C ARG A 645 18.82 -26.66 2.53
N LEU A 646 18.46 -27.75 1.88
CA LEU A 646 17.06 -28.07 1.55
C LEU A 646 16.90 -29.59 1.65
N THR A 647 15.89 -30.04 2.40
CA THR A 647 15.48 -31.44 2.44
C THR A 647 13.98 -31.53 2.18
N VAL A 648 13.61 -32.24 1.11
CA VAL A 648 12.24 -32.44 0.68
C VAL A 648 11.97 -33.92 0.47
N ARG A 649 10.83 -34.41 1.00
CA ARG A 649 10.37 -35.79 0.70
C ARG A 649 8.93 -35.81 0.26
N SER A 650 8.54 -36.77 -0.57
CA SER A 650 7.13 -37.05 -0.84
C SER A 650 6.46 -37.65 0.40
N VAL A 651 5.27 -37.18 0.74
CA VAL A 651 4.48 -37.74 1.83
C VAL A 651 3.84 -39.07 1.41
N ASP A 652 3.49 -39.23 0.12
CA ASP A 652 2.91 -40.46 -0.39
C ASP A 652 4.01 -41.44 -0.84
N PRO A 653 4.09 -42.66 -0.26
CA PRO A 653 5.08 -43.67 -0.63
C PRO A 653 5.03 -44.12 -2.10
N GLN A 654 3.89 -43.93 -2.76
CA GLN A 654 3.67 -44.40 -4.13
C GLN A 654 3.85 -43.28 -5.19
N GLN A 655 4.10 -42.06 -4.75
CA GLN A 655 4.15 -40.89 -5.61
C GLN A 655 5.53 -40.19 -5.52
N ALA A 656 6.09 -39.84 -6.64
CA ALA A 656 7.28 -39.02 -6.69
C ALA A 656 6.85 -37.53 -6.80
N ALA A 657 7.61 -36.66 -6.15
CA ALA A 657 7.51 -35.21 -6.29
C ALA A 657 8.67 -34.70 -7.13
N TYR A 658 8.37 -33.84 -8.09
CA TYR A 658 9.35 -33.17 -8.94
C TYR A 658 9.58 -31.77 -8.40
N ILE A 659 10.84 -31.46 -8.09
CA ILE A 659 11.22 -30.24 -7.36
C ILE A 659 12.24 -29.46 -8.18
N GLN A 660 12.11 -28.16 -8.19
CA GLN A 660 13.11 -27.22 -8.73
C GLN A 660 13.35 -26.10 -7.72
N LEU A 661 14.61 -25.76 -7.50
CA LEU A 661 15.02 -24.58 -6.76
C LEU A 661 15.60 -23.54 -7.71
N LYS A 662 15.01 -22.36 -7.75
CA LYS A 662 15.50 -21.20 -8.51
C LYS A 662 15.96 -20.10 -7.57
N ALA A 663 16.96 -19.35 -7.99
CA ALA A 663 17.38 -18.12 -7.35
C ALA A 663 17.08 -16.94 -8.27
N LYS A 664 16.60 -15.84 -7.69
CA LYS A 664 16.33 -14.59 -8.40
C LYS A 664 16.93 -13.40 -7.67
N GLU A 665 17.28 -12.37 -8.41
CA GLU A 665 17.65 -11.06 -7.89
C GLU A 665 16.88 -10.00 -8.68
N PHE A 666 16.09 -9.16 -8.00
CA PHE A 666 15.14 -8.24 -8.67
C PHE A 666 14.26 -8.93 -9.71
N GLU A 667 13.73 -10.12 -9.38
CA GLU A 667 12.89 -10.98 -10.25
C GLU A 667 13.62 -11.54 -11.49
N GLN A 668 14.91 -11.34 -11.63
CA GLN A 668 15.72 -11.93 -12.70
C GLN A 668 16.42 -13.21 -12.23
N ASP A 669 16.39 -14.26 -13.04
CA ASP A 669 17.00 -15.53 -12.69
C ASP A 669 18.52 -15.39 -12.48
N VAL A 670 19.01 -15.85 -11.33
CA VAL A 670 20.43 -15.93 -10.98
C VAL A 670 20.89 -17.38 -11.17
N GLN A 671 21.93 -17.56 -11.99
CA GLN A 671 22.49 -18.88 -12.24
C GLN A 671 23.45 -19.28 -11.11
N LEU A 672 22.99 -20.19 -10.25
CA LEU A 672 23.81 -20.80 -9.17
C LEU A 672 24.29 -22.22 -9.52
N GLY A 673 24.11 -22.68 -10.76
CA GLY A 673 24.48 -24.03 -11.18
C GLY A 673 23.59 -25.13 -10.63
N LEU A 674 22.37 -24.78 -10.16
CA LEU A 674 21.41 -25.72 -9.60
C LEU A 674 20.78 -26.60 -10.68
N PRO A 675 20.44 -27.86 -10.36
CA PRO A 675 19.70 -28.74 -11.27
C PRO A 675 18.36 -28.14 -11.66
N THR A 676 17.95 -28.33 -12.92
CA THR A 676 16.67 -27.83 -13.43
C THR A 676 15.47 -28.64 -12.96
N GLU A 677 15.67 -29.88 -12.57
CA GLU A 677 14.64 -30.76 -12.02
C GLU A 677 15.28 -31.81 -11.12
N MET A 678 14.65 -32.07 -10.01
CA MET A 678 15.05 -33.05 -9.00
C MET A 678 13.84 -33.87 -8.58
N VAL A 679 14.05 -35.09 -8.14
CA VAL A 679 12.98 -36.01 -7.73
C VAL A 679 13.12 -36.33 -6.25
N ALA A 680 12.04 -36.17 -5.50
CA ALA A 680 11.92 -36.61 -4.12
C ALA A 680 10.88 -37.74 -4.00
N THR A 681 11.22 -38.81 -3.28
CA THR A 681 10.29 -39.88 -2.93
C THR A 681 10.19 -39.99 -1.40
N ALA A 682 9.28 -40.81 -0.90
CA ALA A 682 9.17 -41.03 0.55
C ALA A 682 10.40 -41.78 1.12
N ASP A 683 10.94 -42.72 0.34
CA ASP A 683 12.08 -43.55 0.75
C ASP A 683 13.45 -42.92 0.40
N GLN A 684 13.46 -41.98 -0.52
CA GLN A 684 14.66 -41.24 -0.95
C GLN A 684 14.35 -39.73 -0.96
N PRO A 685 14.48 -39.06 0.19
CA PRO A 685 14.33 -37.61 0.24
C PRO A 685 15.38 -36.93 -0.66
N LEU A 686 14.99 -35.80 -1.23
CA LEU A 686 15.90 -34.92 -1.91
C LEU A 686 16.65 -34.10 -0.86
N GLU A 687 17.96 -34.24 -0.82
CA GLU A 687 18.83 -33.43 0.02
C GLU A 687 19.74 -32.56 -0.84
N MET A 688 19.76 -31.28 -0.56
CA MET A 688 20.65 -30.28 -1.18
C MET A 688 21.43 -29.56 -0.09
N ASP A 689 22.73 -29.43 -0.31
CA ASP A 689 23.63 -28.60 0.50
C ASP A 689 24.64 -27.95 -0.46
N PHE A 690 24.53 -26.66 -0.63
CA PHE A 690 25.41 -25.92 -1.53
C PHE A 690 25.71 -24.53 -0.97
N SER A 691 26.80 -23.94 -1.42
CA SER A 691 27.19 -22.60 -1.00
C SER A 691 27.73 -21.77 -2.15
N PHE A 692 27.70 -20.45 -1.99
CA PHE A 692 28.21 -19.49 -2.97
C PHE A 692 28.70 -18.23 -2.28
N ASP A 693 29.65 -17.54 -2.94
CA ASP A 693 30.17 -16.27 -2.50
C ASP A 693 29.38 -15.11 -3.06
N ASN A 694 29.26 -14.03 -2.29
CA ASN A 694 28.64 -12.77 -2.68
C ASN A 694 29.71 -11.68 -2.92
N PRO A 695 30.34 -11.65 -4.12
CA PRO A 695 31.42 -10.69 -4.40
C PRO A 695 30.94 -9.24 -4.45
N GLN A 696 29.62 -9.04 -4.59
CA GLN A 696 28.93 -7.76 -4.52
C GLN A 696 27.79 -7.87 -3.53
N GLN A 697 27.35 -6.74 -2.98
CA GLN A 697 26.12 -6.73 -2.19
C GLN A 697 24.95 -7.13 -3.08
N ARG A 698 24.17 -8.13 -2.65
CA ARG A 698 22.94 -8.54 -3.31
C ARG A 698 21.75 -7.93 -2.59
N LYS A 699 20.82 -7.42 -3.36
CA LYS A 699 19.56 -6.83 -2.86
C LYS A 699 18.40 -7.54 -3.53
N ALA A 700 17.29 -7.65 -2.81
CA ALA A 700 16.09 -8.30 -3.31
C ALA A 700 16.39 -9.71 -3.91
N PHE A 701 17.26 -10.44 -3.24
CA PHE A 701 17.59 -11.83 -3.61
C PHE A 701 16.56 -12.78 -3.02
N SER A 702 16.13 -13.76 -3.79
CA SER A 702 15.09 -14.68 -3.36
C SER A 702 15.34 -16.10 -3.86
N PHE A 703 14.90 -17.08 -3.07
CA PHE A 703 14.84 -18.48 -3.49
C PHE A 703 13.38 -18.84 -3.77
N HIS A 704 13.15 -19.56 -4.86
CA HIS A 704 11.85 -20.05 -5.28
C HIS A 704 11.92 -21.58 -5.35
N LEU A 705 11.23 -22.23 -4.42
CA LEU A 705 11.02 -23.67 -4.46
C LEU A 705 9.77 -23.95 -5.29
N LEU A 706 9.93 -24.63 -6.40
CA LEU A 706 8.87 -25.01 -7.30
C LEU A 706 8.66 -26.51 -7.19
N GLY A 707 7.44 -26.99 -7.33
CA GLY A 707 7.16 -28.40 -7.30
C GLY A 707 5.88 -28.78 -8.01
N TYR A 708 5.83 -29.99 -8.52
CA TYR A 708 4.63 -30.60 -9.06
C TYR A 708 4.59 -32.10 -8.75
N GLY A 709 3.42 -32.69 -8.80
CA GLY A 709 3.19 -34.11 -8.55
C GLY A 709 1.79 -34.36 -8.05
N LEU A 710 1.54 -35.59 -7.65
CA LEU A 710 0.30 -36.00 -6.97
C LEU A 710 0.55 -36.14 -5.48
N GLY A 711 -0.32 -35.58 -4.64
CA GLY A 711 -0.19 -35.67 -3.20
C GLY A 711 0.45 -34.43 -2.56
N ALA A 712 1.40 -34.64 -1.67
CA ALA A 712 2.06 -33.56 -0.91
C ALA A 712 3.54 -33.85 -0.70
N VAL A 713 4.31 -32.79 -0.44
CA VAL A 713 5.70 -32.88 0.02
C VAL A 713 5.84 -32.37 1.44
N GLU A 714 6.75 -32.96 2.19
CA GLU A 714 7.23 -32.45 3.46
C GLU A 714 8.62 -31.82 3.25
N VAL A 715 8.76 -30.57 3.68
CA VAL A 715 10.04 -29.85 3.67
C VAL A 715 10.58 -29.83 5.09
N THR A 716 11.51 -30.72 5.39
CA THR A 716 12.02 -30.92 6.77
C THR A 716 13.14 -29.96 7.12
N ASP A 717 13.92 -29.52 6.15
CA ASP A 717 14.91 -28.48 6.31
C ASP A 717 14.90 -27.57 5.06
N PHE A 718 14.83 -26.29 5.25
CA PHE A 718 15.19 -25.28 4.26
C PHE A 718 15.81 -24.11 5.01
N SER A 719 17.11 -24.00 4.95
CA SER A 719 17.87 -22.98 5.64
C SER A 719 18.79 -22.24 4.67
N VAL A 720 18.90 -20.94 4.86
CA VAL A 720 19.83 -20.05 4.16
C VAL A 720 20.67 -19.35 5.22
N ILE A 721 21.97 -19.61 5.23
CA ILE A 721 22.91 -19.10 6.22
C ILE A 721 23.93 -18.25 5.49
N THR A 722 24.06 -16.97 5.89
CA THR A 722 25.01 -16.03 5.31
C THR A 722 26.05 -15.62 6.35
N GLU A 723 27.30 -15.94 6.10
CA GLU A 723 28.43 -15.65 6.97
C GLU A 723 29.15 -14.38 6.50
N LEU A 724 29.46 -13.50 7.45
CA LEU A 724 30.27 -12.32 7.16
C LEU A 724 31.76 -12.68 7.18
N PRO A 725 32.60 -11.99 6.40
CA PRO A 725 34.06 -12.21 6.45
C PRO A 725 34.60 -12.06 7.87
N GLY A 726 35.21 -13.12 8.43
CA GLY A 726 35.84 -13.11 9.74
C GLY A 726 34.96 -13.53 10.92
N GLN A 727 33.76 -14.03 10.72
CA GLN A 727 33.00 -14.74 11.74
C GLN A 727 33.24 -16.26 11.66
N GLU A 728 33.42 -16.91 12.83
CA GLU A 728 33.46 -18.38 12.94
C GLU A 728 32.06 -18.95 12.61
N ASP A 729 32.03 -20.18 12.07
CA ASP A 729 30.83 -20.86 11.57
C ASP A 729 29.68 -20.85 12.59
N PRO A 730 28.55 -20.18 12.32
CA PRO A 730 27.42 -20.14 13.23
C PRO A 730 26.69 -21.49 13.37
N LEU A 731 27.00 -22.50 12.57
CA LEU A 731 26.43 -23.83 12.67
C LEU A 731 26.91 -24.58 13.92
N ASP A 732 28.07 -24.25 14.46
CA ASP A 732 28.57 -24.80 15.73
C ASP A 732 27.83 -24.20 16.96
N ALA A 733 27.02 -23.17 16.76
CA ALA A 733 26.26 -22.47 17.81
C ALA A 733 24.77 -22.83 17.86
N LEU A 734 24.25 -23.63 16.92
CA LEU A 734 22.87 -24.10 17.00
C LEU A 734 22.80 -25.30 17.97
N PRO A 735 21.91 -25.27 18.98
CA PRO A 735 21.72 -26.42 19.85
C PRO A 735 21.28 -27.63 19.00
N GLU A 736 21.97 -28.76 19.14
CA GLU A 736 21.48 -30.03 18.62
C GLU A 736 20.12 -30.31 19.23
N ASP A 737 19.16 -30.65 18.37
CA ASP A 737 17.78 -30.91 18.72
C ASP A 737 17.73 -32.16 19.63
N ASP A 738 17.69 -31.99 20.95
CA ASP A 738 17.65 -33.03 21.99
C ASP A 738 16.30 -33.80 22.04
N THR A 739 15.64 -33.99 20.88
CA THR A 739 14.38 -34.75 20.79
C THR A 739 14.52 -36.19 20.31
N ALA A 740 15.74 -36.77 20.35
CA ALA A 740 15.96 -38.18 20.03
C ALA A 740 16.38 -39.00 21.26
N GLN A 741 15.69 -38.89 22.41
CA GLN A 741 15.72 -39.91 23.46
C GLN A 741 14.57 -39.76 24.46
N SER A 742 13.42 -40.40 24.14
CA SER A 742 12.70 -41.22 25.16
C SER A 742 11.61 -42.03 24.45
N SER A 743 11.87 -43.30 24.40
CA SER A 743 11.02 -44.49 24.17
C SER A 743 9.53 -44.35 24.35
#